data_3818d82512b5712fdb361e72b614566e
#
_entry.id   3818d82512b5712fdb361e72b614566e
#
_cell.length_a   1.000
_cell.length_b   1.000
_cell.length_c   1.000
_cell.angle_alpha   90.00
_cell.angle_beta   90.00
_cell.angle_gamma   90.00
#
_symmetry.space_group_name_H-M   'P 1'
#
loop_
_entity.id
_entity.type
_entity.pdbx_description
1 polymer ?
#
loop_
_entity_poly.entity_id
_entity_poly.type
_entity_poly.pdbx_seq_one_letter_code
_entity_poly.pdbx_strand_id
1 'polypeptide(L)'
;GDKTREKFFGLIEFPYPSGQGLHVGHARPFTAMDIICRKKRMQGYNVLFPIGYDAFGLPTENYAVQHHIHPAKVTHDNIENFRKQLHMLGYSFDWDREVNTTDPSYYKWTQWIFLQMFKKGLAYKASMPVNWCTSCKIVLANEEVVDGVCERCGGQVIRKEKSQWMLAITKYADRLIDDLDDLDFIERVKIQQKNWIGRSEGTEVDFTATNGDKLTVYTTRCDTLFGVTYMVISPEHPYLQQWKDQIQNWDAVAAYIEEAARKSDFERGELNKEKTGVRLEGIEAVNPASGKHVPLFVSDYGLMGYGTGIVMGVPGHDQRDWEFATKFGLPIVEVVQGGDITKEAFTLKDDTGIMVNSGFLDGLTVKEAIPTMKKWVTEQGIGRPKTNFKLRDWVFSRQRYWGEPIPLVNCPKCGWVPLPEEQLPLLLPEVDSYEVTDTGESPLSKMTDWVNTTCPKCGGPAQRETDTMPQWAGSSWYFLRYMDPHNDKAFASKEALDYWSPVDWYNGGMEHTTLHLLYSRFWHKFLYDIGAVPTKEPYAKRTSHGMILGEGGEKMSKSRGNVVNPNDIVDQYGADTMRLYIMFIGDFEKAAAWSDNAVKGCKRFLDRVWNPADRIVLELPVAPRLVRAHKDARELDGMAAIAAGPLVYCIEQADNADYARLRLDTAGSMELGYRSDLMDGTPVITG
;
A
#
# COMPACT_ATOMS: atom_id res chain seq x y z
N GLY A 1 29.00 -3.64 -12.19
CA GLY A 1 28.75 -4.85 -12.95
C GLY A 1 28.92 -4.59 -14.46
N ASP A 2 28.95 -5.63 -15.22
CA ASP A 2 29.10 -5.58 -16.68
C ASP A 2 27.77 -5.20 -17.37
N LYS A 3 27.65 -3.97 -17.81
CA LYS A 3 26.43 -3.47 -18.46
C LYS A 3 26.19 -4.03 -19.87
N THR A 4 27.08 -4.88 -20.39
CA THR A 4 26.86 -5.58 -21.68
C THR A 4 26.00 -6.82 -21.50
N ARG A 5 25.81 -7.29 -20.26
CA ARG A 5 24.97 -8.43 -19.91
C ARG A 5 23.53 -8.01 -19.67
N GLU A 6 22.63 -8.95 -19.87
CA GLU A 6 21.23 -8.78 -19.48
C GLU A 6 21.14 -8.55 -17.96
N LYS A 7 20.36 -7.55 -17.54
CA LYS A 7 20.22 -7.20 -16.15
C LYS A 7 19.17 -8.08 -15.45
N PHE A 8 19.35 -8.29 -14.18
CA PHE A 8 18.29 -8.78 -13.29
C PHE A 8 18.33 -8.02 -11.97
N PHE A 9 17.29 -7.23 -11.70
CA PHE A 9 17.12 -6.53 -10.46
C PHE A 9 16.10 -7.25 -9.58
N GLY A 10 16.59 -8.05 -8.62
CA GLY A 10 15.79 -8.69 -7.59
C GLY A 10 15.62 -7.78 -6.39
N LEU A 11 14.39 -7.53 -5.96
CA LEU A 11 14.07 -6.63 -4.86
C LEU A 11 13.24 -7.34 -3.79
N ILE A 12 13.55 -7.04 -2.54
CA ILE A 12 12.74 -7.36 -1.36
C ILE A 12 12.37 -6.07 -0.64
N GLU A 13 11.33 -6.08 0.14
CA GLU A 13 11.06 -4.97 1.05
C GLU A 13 12.18 -4.85 2.07
N PHE A 14 12.81 -3.68 2.12
CA PHE A 14 13.87 -3.46 3.11
C PHE A 14 13.29 -3.35 4.52
N PRO A 15 13.99 -3.90 5.53
CA PRO A 15 13.44 -4.01 6.86
C PRO A 15 13.43 -2.67 7.59
N TYR A 16 12.47 -2.53 8.52
CA TYR A 16 12.49 -1.52 9.57
C TYR A 16 13.39 -2.00 10.72
N PRO A 17 14.49 -1.30 11.04
CA PRO A 17 15.45 -1.74 12.06
C PRO A 17 14.89 -1.52 13.47
N SER A 18 14.19 -2.53 13.98
CA SER A 18 13.66 -2.53 15.36
C SER A 18 14.68 -3.08 16.37
N GLY A 19 14.57 -2.66 17.64
CA GLY A 19 15.52 -3.03 18.69
C GLY A 19 15.67 -4.52 18.99
N GLN A 20 14.74 -5.35 18.52
CA GLN A 20 14.82 -6.82 18.70
C GLN A 20 15.53 -7.54 17.55
N GLY A 21 15.93 -6.82 16.50
CA GLY A 21 16.50 -7.44 15.32
C GLY A 21 15.47 -8.10 14.41
N LEU A 22 15.98 -8.92 13.49
CA LEU A 22 15.17 -9.73 12.58
C LEU A 22 14.40 -10.82 13.35
N HIS A 23 13.23 -11.15 12.86
CA HIS A 23 12.53 -12.40 13.20
C HIS A 23 12.51 -13.35 11.99
N VAL A 24 12.20 -14.61 12.22
CA VAL A 24 12.22 -15.64 11.16
C VAL A 24 11.32 -15.34 9.96
N GLY A 25 10.29 -14.50 10.15
CA GLY A 25 9.44 -14.04 9.05
C GLY A 25 10.19 -13.24 7.99
N HIS A 26 11.19 -12.45 8.37
CA HIS A 26 12.04 -11.72 7.42
C HIS A 26 12.90 -12.68 6.57
N ALA A 27 13.34 -13.79 7.16
CA ALA A 27 14.20 -14.72 6.46
C ALA A 27 13.52 -15.38 5.25
N ARG A 28 12.19 -15.49 5.24
CA ARG A 28 11.45 -16.17 4.17
C ARG A 28 11.60 -15.46 2.82
N PRO A 29 11.21 -14.19 2.66
CA PRO A 29 11.39 -13.46 1.40
C PRO A 29 12.86 -13.27 1.03
N PHE A 30 13.74 -13.05 2.02
CA PHE A 30 15.16 -12.83 1.79
C PHE A 30 15.82 -14.08 1.23
N THR A 31 15.56 -15.25 1.81
CA THR A 31 16.10 -16.52 1.33
C THR A 31 15.59 -16.85 -0.07
N ALA A 32 14.28 -16.68 -0.31
CA ALA A 32 13.70 -16.97 -1.62
C ALA A 32 14.32 -16.12 -2.73
N MET A 33 14.43 -14.81 -2.51
CA MET A 33 15.00 -13.91 -3.52
C MET A 33 16.52 -14.11 -3.67
N ASP A 34 17.23 -14.43 -2.58
CA ASP A 34 18.66 -14.77 -2.64
C ASP A 34 18.92 -16.00 -3.53
N ILE A 35 18.09 -17.03 -3.41
CA ILE A 35 18.18 -18.22 -4.28
C ILE A 35 17.97 -17.83 -5.75
N ILE A 36 16.97 -17.02 -6.04
CA ILE A 36 16.67 -16.54 -7.40
C ILE A 36 17.84 -15.72 -7.94
N CYS A 37 18.37 -14.78 -7.15
CA CYS A 37 19.48 -13.93 -7.54
C CYS A 37 20.76 -14.72 -7.79
N ARG A 38 21.07 -15.72 -6.94
CA ARG A 38 22.20 -16.65 -7.16
C ARG A 38 22.03 -17.42 -8.47
N LYS A 39 20.84 -17.99 -8.69
CA LYS A 39 20.53 -18.68 -9.95
C LYS A 39 20.73 -17.77 -11.16
N LYS A 40 20.26 -16.54 -11.11
CA LYS A 40 20.41 -15.56 -12.20
C LYS A 40 21.88 -15.21 -12.45
N ARG A 41 22.72 -15.06 -11.41
CA ARG A 41 24.18 -14.90 -11.56
C ARG A 41 24.81 -16.09 -12.26
N MET A 42 24.44 -17.32 -11.87
CA MET A 42 24.92 -18.54 -12.53
C MET A 42 24.49 -18.62 -14.00
N GLN A 43 23.36 -18.05 -14.36
CA GLN A 43 22.86 -17.94 -15.74
C GLN A 43 23.54 -16.82 -16.55
N GLY A 44 24.46 -16.06 -15.95
CA GLY A 44 25.23 -15.02 -16.63
C GLY A 44 24.61 -13.62 -16.60
N TYR A 45 23.50 -13.41 -15.88
CA TYR A 45 22.90 -12.08 -15.71
C TYR A 45 23.80 -11.16 -14.90
N ASN A 46 23.72 -9.86 -15.19
CA ASN A 46 24.21 -8.82 -14.30
C ASN A 46 23.14 -8.58 -13.22
N VAL A 47 23.37 -9.09 -12.01
CA VAL A 47 22.35 -9.11 -10.94
C VAL A 47 22.57 -7.98 -9.96
N LEU A 48 21.52 -7.20 -9.70
CA LEU A 48 21.42 -6.24 -8.60
C LEU A 48 20.48 -6.83 -7.53
N PHE A 49 21.03 -7.09 -6.34
CA PHE A 49 20.28 -7.57 -5.17
C PHE A 49 20.71 -6.79 -3.93
N PRO A 50 20.21 -5.58 -3.74
CA PRO A 50 20.62 -4.67 -2.68
C PRO A 50 19.86 -4.92 -1.38
N ILE A 51 20.36 -4.29 -0.31
CA ILE A 51 19.71 -4.20 1.00
C ILE A 51 19.80 -2.77 1.53
N GLY A 52 18.96 -2.43 2.48
CA GLY A 52 18.97 -1.15 3.17
C GLY A 52 18.01 -1.16 4.36
N TYR A 53 17.77 0.01 4.93
CA TYR A 53 16.98 0.14 6.14
C TYR A 53 16.00 1.31 6.01
N ASP A 54 14.73 1.00 6.22
CA ASP A 54 13.67 2.00 6.37
C ASP A 54 13.66 2.47 7.83
N ALA A 55 14.46 3.46 8.16
CA ALA A 55 14.92 3.67 9.52
C ALA A 55 14.28 4.86 10.25
N PHE A 56 13.56 5.75 9.55
CA PHE A 56 12.69 6.74 10.20
C PHE A 56 11.41 6.08 10.74
N GLY A 57 10.75 6.71 11.68
CA GLY A 57 9.41 6.32 12.10
C GLY A 57 9.22 6.14 13.61
N LEU A 58 7.96 5.93 13.96
CA LEU A 58 7.45 5.95 15.32
C LEU A 58 8.02 4.90 16.29
N PRO A 59 8.26 3.63 15.90
CA PRO A 59 8.71 2.64 16.88
C PRO A 59 10.04 3.01 17.52
N THR A 60 11.00 3.46 16.72
CA THR A 60 12.31 3.93 17.20
C THR A 60 12.17 5.22 17.99
N GLU A 61 11.36 6.17 17.51
CA GLU A 61 11.14 7.43 18.19
C GLU A 61 10.47 7.24 19.55
N ASN A 62 9.42 6.43 19.63
CA ASN A 62 8.73 6.15 20.90
C ASN A 62 9.67 5.49 21.90
N TYR A 63 10.51 4.54 21.46
CA TYR A 63 11.52 3.92 22.30
C TYR A 63 12.54 4.96 22.81
N ALA A 64 13.03 5.82 21.91
CA ALA A 64 13.99 6.86 22.22
C ALA A 64 13.46 7.86 23.26
N VAL A 65 12.20 8.32 23.07
CA VAL A 65 11.52 9.23 24.03
C VAL A 65 11.35 8.57 25.39
N GLN A 66 10.91 7.33 25.45
CA GLN A 66 10.71 6.60 26.72
C GLN A 66 12.00 6.39 27.51
N HIS A 67 13.13 6.26 26.82
CA HIS A 67 14.44 6.00 27.43
C HIS A 67 15.34 7.23 27.51
N HIS A 68 14.84 8.39 27.09
CA HIS A 68 15.61 9.66 27.01
C HIS A 68 16.93 9.54 26.23
N ILE A 69 16.86 8.86 25.08
CA ILE A 69 17.98 8.62 24.17
C ILE A 69 17.64 9.28 22.83
N HIS A 70 18.66 9.83 22.15
CA HIS A 70 18.44 10.39 20.80
C HIS A 70 18.07 9.27 19.81
N PRO A 71 17.03 9.42 18.96
CA PRO A 71 16.57 8.37 18.05
C PRO A 71 17.62 7.96 17.00
N ALA A 72 18.53 8.86 16.59
CA ALA A 72 19.62 8.50 15.68
C ALA A 72 20.55 7.43 16.26
N LYS A 73 20.83 7.48 17.58
CA LYS A 73 21.65 6.47 18.25
C LYS A 73 20.94 5.12 18.25
N VAL A 74 19.67 5.10 18.63
CA VAL A 74 18.86 3.87 18.63
C VAL A 74 18.78 3.28 17.22
N THR A 75 18.58 4.11 16.20
CA THR A 75 18.56 3.70 14.79
C THR A 75 19.88 3.08 14.38
N HIS A 76 21.01 3.72 14.70
CA HIS A 76 22.34 3.22 14.37
C HIS A 76 22.59 1.84 15.00
N ASP A 77 22.33 1.70 16.31
CA ASP A 77 22.54 0.45 17.04
C ASP A 77 21.67 -0.70 16.47
N ASN A 78 20.44 -0.38 16.10
CA ASN A 78 19.52 -1.33 15.48
C ASN A 78 19.99 -1.77 14.07
N ILE A 79 20.45 -0.83 13.24
CA ILE A 79 20.98 -1.12 11.90
C ILE A 79 22.19 -2.06 12.02
N GLU A 80 23.11 -1.78 12.94
CA GLU A 80 24.28 -2.65 13.17
C GLU A 80 23.88 -4.07 13.58
N ASN A 81 22.86 -4.22 14.41
CA ASN A 81 22.34 -5.54 14.77
C ASN A 81 21.73 -6.27 13.56
N PHE A 82 20.90 -5.57 12.77
CA PHE A 82 20.31 -6.14 11.55
C PHE A 82 21.38 -6.56 10.54
N ARG A 83 22.39 -5.71 10.33
CA ARG A 83 23.52 -6.01 9.42
C ARG A 83 24.25 -7.29 9.84
N LYS A 84 24.54 -7.44 11.13
CA LYS A 84 25.17 -8.66 11.67
C LYS A 84 24.31 -9.90 11.42
N GLN A 85 23.00 -9.81 11.66
CA GLN A 85 22.06 -10.91 11.43
C GLN A 85 21.95 -11.30 9.95
N LEU A 86 21.92 -10.31 9.05
CA LEU A 86 21.87 -10.54 7.61
C LEU A 86 23.15 -11.20 7.08
N HIS A 87 24.32 -10.77 7.58
CA HIS A 87 25.60 -11.42 7.26
C HIS A 87 25.66 -12.84 7.80
N MET A 88 25.19 -13.07 9.02
CA MET A 88 25.14 -14.42 9.64
C MET A 88 24.29 -15.38 8.79
N LEU A 89 23.21 -14.90 8.16
CA LEU A 89 22.36 -15.70 7.28
C LEU A 89 22.95 -15.90 5.88
N GLY A 90 24.07 -15.26 5.55
CA GLY A 90 24.84 -15.50 4.33
C GLY A 90 24.13 -15.08 3.04
N TYR A 91 23.32 -14.03 3.08
CA TYR A 91 22.67 -13.49 1.87
C TYR A 91 23.66 -12.82 0.94
N SER A 92 23.48 -13.02 -0.36
CA SER A 92 24.35 -12.47 -1.42
C SER A 92 23.95 -11.04 -1.83
N PHE A 93 23.66 -10.20 -0.84
CA PHE A 93 23.33 -8.80 -1.09
C PHE A 93 24.52 -8.04 -1.69
N ASP A 94 24.20 -7.02 -2.47
CA ASP A 94 25.14 -6.04 -2.98
C ASP A 94 25.37 -4.96 -1.91
N TRP A 95 26.22 -5.27 -0.92
CA TRP A 95 26.46 -4.46 0.27
C TRP A 95 27.01 -3.07 -0.03
N ASP A 96 27.74 -2.89 -1.14
CA ASP A 96 28.22 -1.57 -1.59
C ASP A 96 27.08 -0.64 -1.99
N ARG A 97 25.85 -1.17 -2.09
CA ARG A 97 24.65 -0.42 -2.43
C ARG A 97 23.67 -0.28 -1.27
N GLU A 98 24.14 -0.54 -0.07
CA GLU A 98 23.34 -0.39 1.14
C GLU A 98 22.87 1.06 1.29
N VAL A 99 21.59 1.28 1.63
CA VAL A 99 21.02 2.59 1.90
C VAL A 99 20.35 2.64 3.26
N ASN A 100 20.34 3.83 3.85
CA ASN A 100 19.66 4.14 5.10
C ASN A 100 18.80 5.38 4.89
N THR A 101 17.49 5.29 5.10
CA THR A 101 16.58 6.42 4.86
C THR A 101 16.81 7.60 5.79
N THR A 102 17.49 7.40 6.93
CA THR A 102 17.85 8.49 7.87
C THR A 102 19.14 9.20 7.52
N ASP A 103 19.87 8.73 6.51
CA ASP A 103 21.08 9.40 6.04
C ASP A 103 20.69 10.68 5.27
N PRO A 104 21.31 11.84 5.61
CA PRO A 104 21.07 13.09 4.87
C PRO A 104 21.33 12.99 3.37
N SER A 105 22.30 12.17 2.93
CA SER A 105 22.56 11.91 1.50
C SER A 105 21.44 11.15 0.80
N TYR A 106 20.62 10.42 1.58
CA TYR A 106 19.42 9.74 1.10
C TYR A 106 18.22 10.68 1.10
N TYR A 107 17.81 11.21 2.26
CA TYR A 107 16.58 11.98 2.37
C TYR A 107 16.63 13.36 1.70
N LYS A 108 17.83 13.88 1.35
CA LYS A 108 17.97 14.99 0.41
C LYS A 108 17.08 14.79 -0.84
N TRP A 109 17.05 13.58 -1.35
CA TRP A 109 16.32 13.26 -2.57
C TRP A 109 14.83 12.99 -2.31
N THR A 110 14.45 12.49 -1.15
CA THR A 110 13.04 12.47 -0.72
C THR A 110 12.49 13.90 -0.67
N GLN A 111 13.25 14.82 -0.08
CA GLN A 111 12.93 16.24 -0.03
C GLN A 111 12.83 16.86 -1.44
N TRP A 112 13.76 16.51 -2.32
CA TRP A 112 13.72 16.97 -3.71
C TRP A 112 12.47 16.51 -4.45
N ILE A 113 12.10 15.23 -4.33
CA ILE A 113 10.89 14.69 -4.94
C ILE A 113 9.64 15.42 -4.41
N PHE A 114 9.57 15.63 -3.10
CA PHE A 114 8.48 16.40 -2.49
C PHE A 114 8.40 17.82 -3.04
N LEU A 115 9.54 18.50 -3.20
CA LEU A 115 9.57 19.85 -3.80
C LEU A 115 9.07 19.86 -5.25
N GLN A 116 9.38 18.83 -6.05
CA GLN A 116 8.84 18.72 -7.41
C GLN A 116 7.32 18.52 -7.37
N MET A 117 6.80 17.70 -6.46
CA MET A 117 5.35 17.53 -6.26
C MET A 117 4.69 18.85 -5.82
N PHE A 118 5.30 19.60 -4.92
CA PHE A 118 4.82 20.91 -4.49
C PHE A 118 4.78 21.90 -5.67
N LYS A 119 5.85 22.00 -6.45
CA LYS A 119 5.92 22.87 -7.65
C LYS A 119 4.85 22.53 -8.69
N LYS A 120 4.43 21.26 -8.77
CA LYS A 120 3.36 20.78 -9.68
C LYS A 120 1.96 20.83 -9.06
N GLY A 121 1.81 21.34 -7.83
CA GLY A 121 0.53 21.43 -7.14
C GLY A 121 -0.07 20.07 -6.77
N LEU A 122 0.77 19.04 -6.61
CA LEU A 122 0.39 17.73 -6.09
C LEU A 122 0.54 17.65 -4.57
N ALA A 123 1.48 18.40 -3.98
CA ALA A 123 1.58 18.58 -2.55
C ALA A 123 0.90 19.91 -2.17
N TYR A 124 -0.06 19.86 -1.25
CA TYR A 124 -0.82 21.01 -0.80
C TYR A 124 -1.20 20.90 0.68
N LYS A 125 -1.45 22.02 1.34
CA LYS A 125 -1.85 22.04 2.74
C LYS A 125 -3.35 22.29 2.84
N ALA A 126 -4.06 21.47 3.62
CA ALA A 126 -5.49 21.58 3.85
C ALA A 126 -5.84 21.36 5.32
N SER A 127 -6.83 22.13 5.83
CA SER A 127 -7.44 21.85 7.14
C SER A 127 -8.63 20.93 6.93
N MET A 128 -8.63 19.80 7.64
CA MET A 128 -9.66 18.78 7.50
C MET A 128 -9.72 17.88 8.74
N PRO A 129 -10.85 17.20 8.96
CA PRO A 129 -10.92 16.15 9.95
C PRO A 129 -9.97 14.99 9.57
N VAL A 130 -8.99 14.69 10.42
CA VAL A 130 -8.02 13.62 10.23
C VAL A 130 -8.15 12.57 11.31
N ASN A 131 -7.62 11.38 11.04
CA ASN A 131 -7.50 10.33 12.03
C ASN A 131 -6.37 10.66 13.00
N TRP A 132 -6.68 10.75 14.28
CA TRP A 132 -5.75 11.07 15.35
C TRP A 132 -5.60 9.89 16.30
N CYS A 133 -4.39 9.34 16.42
CA CYS A 133 -4.11 8.32 17.41
C CYS A 133 -3.89 8.97 18.79
N THR A 134 -4.73 8.62 19.76
CA THR A 134 -4.67 9.18 21.12
C THR A 134 -3.45 8.71 21.92
N SER A 135 -2.88 7.56 21.57
CA SER A 135 -1.69 6.98 22.21
C SER A 135 -0.40 7.49 21.59
N CYS A 136 -0.28 7.44 20.25
CA CYS A 136 0.90 7.92 19.53
C CYS A 136 0.98 9.45 19.44
N LYS A 137 -0.13 10.17 19.66
CA LYS A 137 -0.23 11.64 19.55
C LYS A 137 0.13 12.18 18.16
N ILE A 138 -0.32 11.48 17.13
CA ILE A 138 -0.07 11.83 15.71
C ILE A 138 -1.31 11.67 14.84
N VAL A 139 -1.25 12.32 13.67
CA VAL A 139 -2.18 12.08 12.58
C VAL A 139 -1.79 10.80 11.83
N LEU A 140 -2.80 10.03 11.45
CA LEU A 140 -2.68 8.82 10.66
C LEU A 140 -3.34 9.01 9.29
N ALA A 141 -2.75 8.41 8.27
CA ALA A 141 -3.43 8.22 7.00
C ALA A 141 -4.60 7.21 7.16
N ASN A 142 -5.54 7.21 6.22
CA ASN A 142 -6.67 6.28 6.30
C ASN A 142 -6.22 4.82 6.29
N GLU A 143 -5.15 4.52 5.57
CA GLU A 143 -4.54 3.20 5.42
C GLU A 143 -3.85 2.70 6.70
N GLU A 144 -3.53 3.62 7.63
CA GLU A 144 -2.88 3.31 8.91
C GLU A 144 -3.90 3.07 10.06
N VAL A 145 -5.20 3.04 9.72
CA VAL A 145 -6.29 2.76 10.68
C VAL A 145 -6.97 1.45 10.30
N VAL A 146 -6.93 0.49 11.22
CA VAL A 146 -7.54 -0.84 11.05
C VAL A 146 -8.55 -1.04 12.17
N ASP A 147 -9.80 -1.32 11.82
CA ASP A 147 -10.89 -1.55 12.79
C ASP A 147 -11.05 -0.43 13.85
N GLY A 148 -10.84 0.83 13.43
CA GLY A 148 -10.96 2.00 14.33
C GLY A 148 -9.78 2.23 15.26
N VAL A 149 -8.73 1.42 15.18
CA VAL A 149 -7.52 1.56 15.99
C VAL A 149 -6.28 1.82 15.14
N CYS A 150 -5.26 2.38 15.76
CA CYS A 150 -3.96 2.59 15.12
C CYS A 150 -3.31 1.24 14.81
N GLU A 151 -2.98 0.97 13.56
CA GLU A 151 -2.34 -0.27 13.12
C GLU A 151 -1.05 -0.58 13.91
N ARG A 152 -0.31 0.46 14.31
CA ARG A 152 1.00 0.32 14.97
C ARG A 152 0.93 0.05 16.46
N CYS A 153 0.07 0.79 17.18
CA CYS A 153 0.06 0.73 18.65
C CYS A 153 -1.24 0.15 19.24
N GLY A 154 -2.27 -0.10 18.42
CA GLY A 154 -3.59 -0.54 18.87
C GLY A 154 -4.38 0.53 19.63
N GLY A 155 -3.86 1.76 19.73
CA GLY A 155 -4.52 2.86 20.43
C GLY A 155 -5.76 3.37 19.69
N GLN A 156 -6.73 3.88 20.46
CA GLN A 156 -7.96 4.46 19.91
C GLN A 156 -7.66 5.60 18.95
N VAL A 157 -8.35 5.60 17.80
CA VAL A 157 -8.29 6.67 16.82
C VAL A 157 -9.57 7.50 16.91
N ILE A 158 -9.41 8.83 16.97
CA ILE A 158 -10.52 9.79 16.97
C ILE A 158 -10.39 10.75 15.79
N ARG A 159 -11.46 11.45 15.44
CA ARG A 159 -11.42 12.52 14.46
C ARG A 159 -10.98 13.82 15.12
N LYS A 160 -10.05 14.54 14.48
CA LYS A 160 -9.55 15.83 14.95
C LYS A 160 -9.31 16.76 13.76
N GLU A 161 -9.81 18.01 13.86
CA GLU A 161 -9.49 19.02 12.86
C GLU A 161 -8.01 19.40 12.93
N LYS A 162 -7.30 19.26 11.80
CA LYS A 162 -5.89 19.61 11.68
C LYS A 162 -5.53 20.08 10.28
N SER A 163 -4.63 21.04 10.24
CA SER A 163 -3.98 21.43 8.98
C SER A 163 -2.86 20.45 8.66
N GLN A 164 -2.94 19.82 7.48
CA GLN A 164 -2.05 18.73 7.06
C GLN A 164 -1.54 18.96 5.64
N TRP A 165 -0.32 18.49 5.37
CA TRP A 165 0.14 18.30 4.01
C TRP A 165 -0.51 17.07 3.41
N MET A 166 -0.99 17.24 2.19
CA MET A 166 -1.66 16.21 1.40
C MET A 166 -0.90 15.98 0.11
N LEU A 167 -0.84 14.74 -0.34
CA LEU A 167 -0.41 14.41 -1.70
C LEU A 167 -1.61 13.97 -2.53
N ALA A 168 -1.80 14.59 -3.69
CA ALA A 168 -2.95 14.39 -4.59
C ALA A 168 -2.84 13.08 -5.37
N ILE A 169 -2.76 11.94 -4.66
CA ILE A 169 -2.70 10.59 -5.24
C ILE A 169 -3.94 10.29 -6.10
N THR A 170 -5.09 10.90 -5.78
CA THR A 170 -6.34 10.73 -6.53
C THR A 170 -6.23 11.18 -7.99
N LYS A 171 -5.33 12.11 -8.30
CA LYS A 171 -5.05 12.51 -9.70
C LYS A 171 -4.41 11.41 -10.54
N TYR A 172 -3.89 10.36 -9.89
CA TYR A 172 -3.28 9.19 -10.52
C TYR A 172 -4.17 7.95 -10.44
N ALA A 173 -5.35 8.04 -9.85
CA ALA A 173 -6.22 6.91 -9.55
C ALA A 173 -6.53 6.04 -10.79
N ASP A 174 -6.88 6.64 -11.93
CA ASP A 174 -7.13 5.91 -13.19
C ASP A 174 -5.89 5.15 -13.62
N ARG A 175 -4.73 5.81 -13.71
CA ARG A 175 -3.47 5.19 -14.14
C ARG A 175 -2.99 4.11 -13.17
N LEU A 176 -3.23 4.28 -11.86
CA LEU A 176 -2.92 3.26 -10.85
C LEU A 176 -3.76 2.00 -11.03
N ILE A 177 -4.97 2.08 -11.61
CA ILE A 177 -5.81 0.95 -11.97
C ILE A 177 -5.41 0.38 -13.34
N ASP A 178 -5.42 1.23 -14.37
CA ASP A 178 -5.34 0.80 -15.76
C ASP A 178 -3.97 0.17 -16.08
N ASP A 179 -2.89 0.74 -15.55
CA ASP A 179 -1.55 0.21 -15.77
C ASP A 179 -1.27 -1.14 -15.04
N LEU A 180 -2.17 -1.61 -14.14
CA LEU A 180 -2.03 -2.93 -13.51
C LEU A 180 -2.19 -4.08 -14.49
N ASP A 181 -2.93 -3.89 -15.57
CA ASP A 181 -3.24 -4.96 -16.51
C ASP A 181 -2.00 -5.41 -17.27
N ASP A 182 -1.04 -4.51 -17.50
CA ASP A 182 0.22 -4.76 -18.19
C ASP A 182 1.31 -5.40 -17.28
N LEU A 183 1.06 -5.56 -15.97
CA LEU A 183 2.06 -6.01 -15.00
C LEU A 183 1.92 -7.49 -14.65
N ASP A 184 3.07 -8.18 -14.47
CA ASP A 184 3.13 -9.55 -13.92
C ASP A 184 3.01 -9.53 -12.38
N PHE A 185 1.90 -8.97 -11.89
CA PHE A 185 1.56 -9.00 -10.46
C PHE A 185 0.62 -10.16 -10.19
N ILE A 186 0.77 -10.83 -9.05
CA ILE A 186 -0.18 -11.86 -8.64
C ILE A 186 -1.59 -11.25 -8.58
N GLU A 187 -2.59 -11.99 -9.06
CA GLU A 187 -3.95 -11.47 -9.26
C GLU A 187 -4.56 -10.89 -7.99
N ARG A 188 -4.27 -11.50 -6.85
CA ARG A 188 -4.71 -11.02 -5.54
C ARG A 188 -4.25 -9.60 -5.22
N VAL A 189 -3.04 -9.22 -5.61
CA VAL A 189 -2.51 -7.85 -5.45
C VAL A 189 -3.25 -6.89 -6.35
N LYS A 190 -3.49 -7.26 -7.63
CA LYS A 190 -4.23 -6.43 -8.59
C LYS A 190 -5.64 -6.14 -8.10
N ILE A 191 -6.37 -7.19 -7.70
CA ILE A 191 -7.74 -7.08 -7.18
C ILE A 191 -7.77 -6.18 -5.93
N GLN A 192 -6.84 -6.37 -5.01
CA GLN A 192 -6.81 -5.60 -3.77
C GLN A 192 -6.54 -4.11 -4.02
N GLN A 193 -5.61 -3.76 -4.93
CA GLN A 193 -5.38 -2.37 -5.32
C GLN A 193 -6.58 -1.77 -6.05
N LYS A 194 -7.16 -2.48 -7.03
CA LYS A 194 -8.37 -2.02 -7.75
C LYS A 194 -9.53 -1.75 -6.78
N ASN A 195 -9.75 -2.63 -5.82
CA ASN A 195 -10.81 -2.48 -4.81
C ASN A 195 -10.55 -1.31 -3.85
N TRP A 196 -9.28 -1.09 -3.48
CA TRP A 196 -8.89 0.01 -2.60
C TRP A 196 -9.05 1.37 -3.30
N ILE A 197 -8.58 1.48 -4.53
CA ILE A 197 -8.77 2.69 -5.34
C ILE A 197 -10.25 2.89 -5.63
N GLY A 198 -10.98 1.82 -5.92
CA GLY A 198 -12.43 1.77 -5.99
C GLY A 198 -13.02 2.73 -7.01
N ARG A 199 -12.54 2.66 -8.29
CA ARG A 199 -13.13 3.41 -9.39
C ARG A 199 -14.59 3.06 -9.57
N SER A 200 -15.42 4.05 -9.62
CA SER A 200 -16.86 3.94 -9.73
C SER A 200 -17.37 4.92 -10.80
N GLU A 201 -18.01 4.41 -11.82
CA GLU A 201 -18.61 5.21 -12.87
C GLU A 201 -20.09 5.44 -12.56
N GLY A 202 -20.43 6.67 -12.30
CA GLY A 202 -21.79 7.07 -11.91
C GLY A 202 -22.24 8.34 -12.59
N THR A 203 -23.21 8.99 -11.95
CA THR A 203 -23.81 10.22 -12.39
C THR A 203 -23.98 11.15 -11.19
N GLU A 204 -23.54 12.39 -11.30
CA GLU A 204 -23.99 13.45 -10.41
C GLU A 204 -25.37 13.91 -10.87
N VAL A 205 -26.31 13.97 -9.94
CA VAL A 205 -27.68 14.43 -10.19
C VAL A 205 -28.02 15.53 -9.21
N ASP A 206 -28.55 16.62 -9.72
CA ASP A 206 -28.91 17.80 -8.98
C ASP A 206 -30.41 17.76 -8.59
N PHE A 207 -30.68 17.59 -7.32
CA PHE A 207 -31.99 17.85 -6.70
C PHE A 207 -32.05 19.32 -6.28
N THR A 208 -33.24 19.81 -6.04
CA THR A 208 -33.41 21.16 -5.52
C THR A 208 -34.08 21.12 -4.16
N ALA A 209 -33.53 21.78 -3.16
CA ALA A 209 -34.18 21.94 -1.87
C ALA A 209 -35.35 22.96 -1.99
N THR A 210 -36.33 22.86 -1.12
CA THR A 210 -37.51 23.79 -1.11
C THR A 210 -37.11 25.24 -0.88
N ASN A 211 -35.94 25.51 -0.33
CA ASN A 211 -35.38 26.86 -0.19
C ASN A 211 -34.61 27.35 -1.44
N GLY A 212 -34.57 26.56 -2.51
CA GLY A 212 -33.90 26.86 -3.77
C GLY A 212 -32.45 26.42 -3.89
N ASP A 213 -31.84 25.88 -2.82
CA ASP A 213 -30.49 25.41 -2.86
C ASP A 213 -30.37 24.10 -3.65
N LYS A 214 -29.20 23.90 -4.26
CA LYS A 214 -28.89 22.74 -5.10
C LYS A 214 -28.31 21.61 -4.26
N LEU A 215 -28.93 20.43 -4.34
CA LEU A 215 -28.50 19.21 -3.66
C LEU A 215 -27.93 18.21 -4.67
N THR A 216 -26.63 18.25 -4.88
CA THR A 216 -25.98 17.32 -5.82
C THR A 216 -25.72 15.98 -5.14
N VAL A 217 -26.20 14.88 -5.73
CA VAL A 217 -25.92 13.50 -5.30
C VAL A 217 -25.06 12.79 -6.33
N TYR A 218 -24.24 11.86 -5.88
CA TYR A 218 -23.53 10.92 -6.75
C TYR A 218 -24.16 9.52 -6.63
N THR A 219 -24.50 8.92 -7.76
CA THR A 219 -25.07 7.58 -7.79
C THR A 219 -24.55 6.75 -8.97
N THR A 220 -24.33 5.45 -8.76
CA THR A 220 -24.06 4.49 -9.83
C THR A 220 -25.38 3.95 -10.45
N ARG A 221 -26.51 4.19 -9.79
CA ARG A 221 -27.83 3.71 -10.14
C ARG A 221 -28.79 4.87 -10.41
N CYS A 222 -28.45 5.74 -11.38
CA CYS A 222 -29.30 6.84 -11.77
C CYS A 222 -30.63 6.39 -12.39
N ASP A 223 -30.71 5.15 -12.90
CA ASP A 223 -31.94 4.49 -13.35
C ASP A 223 -33.01 4.43 -12.26
N THR A 224 -32.64 4.39 -10.98
CA THR A 224 -33.57 4.26 -9.86
C THR A 224 -34.09 5.62 -9.32
N LEU A 225 -33.84 6.74 -9.98
CA LEU A 225 -34.24 8.08 -9.53
C LEU A 225 -35.75 8.20 -9.19
N PHE A 226 -36.62 7.50 -9.93
CA PHE A 226 -38.06 7.48 -9.65
C PHE A 226 -38.42 6.78 -8.33
N GLY A 227 -37.53 5.95 -7.80
CA GLY A 227 -37.68 5.22 -6.53
C GLY A 227 -37.14 5.97 -5.31
N VAL A 228 -36.65 7.19 -5.49
CA VAL A 228 -36.14 8.01 -4.37
C VAL A 228 -37.33 8.47 -3.52
N THR A 229 -37.34 8.11 -2.24
CA THR A 229 -38.39 8.42 -1.29
C THR A 229 -37.92 9.30 -0.13
N TYR A 230 -36.63 9.49 0.04
CA TYR A 230 -36.02 10.39 0.99
C TYR A 230 -34.58 10.73 0.56
N MET A 231 -33.99 11.72 1.21
CA MET A 231 -32.57 12.01 1.05
C MET A 231 -31.88 12.16 2.41
N VAL A 232 -30.58 11.95 2.41
CA VAL A 232 -29.72 12.09 3.60
C VAL A 232 -28.63 13.12 3.33
N ILE A 233 -28.41 13.98 4.31
CA ILE A 233 -27.29 14.92 4.33
C ILE A 233 -26.34 14.56 5.49
N SER A 234 -25.04 14.58 5.22
CA SER A 234 -24.00 14.32 6.23
C SER A 234 -24.07 15.34 7.38
N PRO A 235 -23.85 14.93 8.63
CA PRO A 235 -23.79 15.83 9.78
C PRO A 235 -22.78 16.98 9.66
N GLU A 236 -21.72 16.77 8.86
CA GLU A 236 -20.67 17.77 8.62
C GLU A 236 -20.93 18.67 7.41
N HIS A 237 -22.06 18.50 6.72
CA HIS A 237 -22.33 19.24 5.50
C HIS A 237 -22.57 20.73 5.79
N PRO A 238 -21.92 21.66 5.05
CA PRO A 238 -22.02 23.11 5.31
C PRO A 238 -23.44 23.67 5.26
N TYR A 239 -24.32 23.06 4.46
CA TYR A 239 -25.73 23.49 4.36
C TYR A 239 -26.47 23.43 5.68
N LEU A 240 -26.16 22.52 6.59
CA LEU A 240 -26.83 22.45 7.88
C LEU A 240 -26.64 23.75 8.68
N GLN A 241 -25.43 24.33 8.67
CA GLN A 241 -25.19 25.62 9.32
C GLN A 241 -25.82 26.79 8.55
N GLN A 242 -25.81 26.75 7.22
CA GLN A 242 -26.45 27.79 6.39
C GLN A 242 -27.97 27.81 6.56
N TRP A 243 -28.59 26.66 6.77
CA TRP A 243 -30.04 26.49 6.94
C TRP A 243 -30.52 26.55 8.38
N LYS A 244 -29.63 26.84 9.33
CA LYS A 244 -29.93 26.81 10.76
C LYS A 244 -31.25 27.55 11.11
N ASP A 245 -31.44 28.73 10.57
CA ASP A 245 -32.64 29.56 10.86
C ASP A 245 -33.88 29.11 10.07
N GLN A 246 -33.74 28.22 9.11
CA GLN A 246 -34.83 27.65 8.30
C GLN A 246 -35.28 26.28 8.82
N ILE A 247 -34.43 25.57 9.58
CA ILE A 247 -34.74 24.27 10.16
C ILE A 247 -35.51 24.46 11.47
N GLN A 248 -36.79 24.06 11.45
CA GLN A 248 -37.70 24.31 12.58
C GLN A 248 -37.34 23.52 13.84
N ASN A 249 -36.75 22.35 13.69
CA ASN A 249 -36.29 21.48 14.78
C ASN A 249 -34.77 21.50 14.97
N TRP A 250 -34.13 22.67 14.84
CA TRP A 250 -32.66 22.81 14.88
C TRP A 250 -32.02 22.22 16.11
N ASP A 251 -32.62 22.33 17.30
CA ASP A 251 -32.03 21.78 18.53
C ASP A 251 -31.82 20.26 18.48
N ALA A 252 -32.77 19.53 17.89
CA ALA A 252 -32.65 18.09 17.68
C ALA A 252 -31.57 17.76 16.62
N VAL A 253 -31.50 18.57 15.56
CA VAL A 253 -30.48 18.42 14.52
C VAL A 253 -29.07 18.67 15.07
N ALA A 254 -28.90 19.76 15.85
CA ALA A 254 -27.62 20.09 16.48
C ALA A 254 -27.15 19.01 17.47
N ALA A 255 -28.05 18.50 18.30
CA ALA A 255 -27.73 17.40 19.22
C ALA A 255 -27.27 16.13 18.48
N TYR A 256 -27.91 15.82 17.33
CA TYR A 256 -27.52 14.69 16.50
C TYR A 256 -26.15 14.89 15.84
N ILE A 257 -25.85 16.10 15.36
CA ILE A 257 -24.53 16.46 14.81
C ILE A 257 -23.43 16.22 15.84
N GLU A 258 -23.64 16.66 17.09
CA GLU A 258 -22.68 16.45 18.19
C GLU A 258 -22.50 14.97 18.52
N GLU A 259 -23.56 14.16 18.51
CA GLU A 259 -23.48 12.72 18.70
C GLU A 259 -22.70 12.05 17.58
N ALA A 260 -23.02 12.38 16.32
CA ALA A 260 -22.34 11.81 15.15
C ALA A 260 -20.85 12.15 15.08
N ALA A 261 -20.45 13.34 15.55
CA ALA A 261 -19.06 13.78 15.59
C ALA A 261 -18.18 12.93 16.52
N ARG A 262 -18.77 12.17 17.46
CA ARG A 262 -18.04 11.27 18.36
C ARG A 262 -17.74 9.91 17.74
N LYS A 263 -18.37 9.57 16.61
CA LYS A 263 -18.24 8.29 15.92
C LYS A 263 -17.17 8.38 14.82
N SER A 264 -16.33 7.36 14.71
CA SER A 264 -15.37 7.24 13.59
C SER A 264 -16.09 6.93 12.28
N ASP A 265 -15.43 7.20 11.13
CA ASP A 265 -15.96 6.82 9.80
C ASP A 265 -16.14 5.30 9.69
N PHE A 266 -15.32 4.51 10.39
CA PHE A 266 -15.46 3.06 10.45
C PHE A 266 -16.77 2.66 11.13
N GLU A 267 -17.03 3.16 12.34
CA GLU A 267 -18.29 2.88 13.06
C GLU A 267 -19.51 3.37 12.30
N ARG A 268 -19.39 4.47 11.54
CA ARG A 268 -20.47 5.01 10.69
C ARG A 268 -20.71 4.16 9.45
N GLY A 269 -19.67 3.50 8.94
CA GLY A 269 -19.72 2.66 7.73
C GLY A 269 -20.17 1.23 7.94
N GLU A 270 -20.29 0.74 9.19
CA GLU A 270 -20.70 -0.64 9.46
C GLU A 270 -22.11 -0.93 8.95
N LEU A 271 -22.24 -1.99 8.12
CA LEU A 271 -23.49 -2.39 7.48
C LEU A 271 -24.57 -2.84 8.47
N ASN A 272 -24.17 -3.48 9.57
CA ASN A 272 -25.07 -4.07 10.58
C ASN A 272 -25.46 -3.10 11.70
N LYS A 273 -25.08 -1.84 11.59
CA LYS A 273 -25.36 -0.83 12.60
C LYS A 273 -26.82 -0.40 12.56
N GLU A 274 -27.38 -0.13 13.74
CA GLU A 274 -28.70 0.50 13.87
C GLU A 274 -28.75 1.83 13.09
N LYS A 275 -29.75 2.00 12.21
CA LYS A 275 -29.91 3.23 11.44
C LYS A 275 -30.43 4.35 12.32
N THR A 276 -29.72 5.48 12.33
CA THR A 276 -30.09 6.68 13.10
C THR A 276 -30.16 7.89 12.20
N GLY A 277 -30.94 8.88 12.57
CA GLY A 277 -31.06 10.13 11.84
C GLY A 277 -32.17 11.03 12.41
N VAL A 278 -32.13 12.30 12.03
CA VAL A 278 -33.16 13.30 12.38
C VAL A 278 -33.68 13.91 11.11
N ARG A 279 -35.01 13.91 10.92
CA ARG A 279 -35.65 14.63 9.81
C ARG A 279 -35.45 16.12 9.96
N LEU A 280 -35.14 16.82 8.88
CA LEU A 280 -35.13 18.27 8.84
C LEU A 280 -36.56 18.76 8.65
N GLU A 281 -37.08 19.51 9.60
CA GLU A 281 -38.40 20.12 9.49
C GLU A 281 -38.31 21.52 8.84
N GLY A 282 -39.17 21.79 7.85
CA GLY A 282 -39.17 23.02 7.09
C GLY A 282 -38.39 23.00 5.78
N ILE A 283 -37.56 21.99 5.55
CA ILE A 283 -36.80 21.83 4.29
C ILE A 283 -37.01 20.41 3.75
N GLU A 284 -37.35 20.32 2.47
CA GLU A 284 -37.49 19.08 1.73
C GLU A 284 -36.68 19.16 0.43
N ALA A 285 -36.43 18.03 -0.21
CA ALA A 285 -35.85 17.98 -1.53
C ALA A 285 -36.89 17.68 -2.61
N VAL A 286 -36.70 18.22 -3.79
CA VAL A 286 -37.54 17.98 -4.96
C VAL A 286 -36.79 17.01 -5.88
N ASN A 287 -37.41 15.86 -6.14
CA ASN A 287 -36.86 14.85 -7.06
C ASN A 287 -37.00 15.37 -8.51
N PRO A 288 -35.89 15.54 -9.25
CA PRO A 288 -35.93 16.14 -10.59
C PRO A 288 -36.59 15.23 -11.65
N ALA A 289 -36.68 13.92 -11.44
CA ALA A 289 -37.32 12.99 -12.38
C ALA A 289 -38.83 12.90 -12.18
N SER A 290 -39.32 12.92 -10.93
CA SER A 290 -40.73 12.74 -10.61
C SER A 290 -41.43 14.02 -10.20
N GLY A 291 -40.71 15.09 -9.89
CA GLY A 291 -41.26 16.34 -9.32
C GLY A 291 -41.78 16.21 -7.89
N LYS A 292 -41.64 15.04 -7.27
CA LYS A 292 -42.15 14.80 -5.92
C LYS A 292 -41.23 15.43 -4.86
N HIS A 293 -41.83 15.91 -3.80
CA HIS A 293 -41.15 16.32 -2.60
C HIS A 293 -40.79 15.09 -1.76
N VAL A 294 -39.55 15.01 -1.28
CA VAL A 294 -39.07 13.95 -0.42
C VAL A 294 -38.42 14.53 0.83
N PRO A 295 -38.62 13.90 2.00
CA PRO A 295 -38.03 14.39 3.25
C PRO A 295 -36.51 14.30 3.21
N LEU A 296 -35.86 15.27 3.87
CA LEU A 296 -34.41 15.32 4.04
C LEU A 296 -34.07 14.98 5.50
N PHE A 297 -33.12 14.07 5.69
CA PHE A 297 -32.63 13.65 7.01
C PHE A 297 -31.16 14.01 7.19
N VAL A 298 -30.77 14.44 8.38
CA VAL A 298 -29.37 14.35 8.79
C VAL A 298 -29.13 12.97 9.36
N SER A 299 -28.12 12.27 8.84
CA SER A 299 -27.79 10.91 9.31
C SER A 299 -26.30 10.61 9.16
N ASP A 300 -25.79 9.82 10.10
CA ASP A 300 -24.38 9.46 10.20
C ASP A 300 -23.90 8.44 9.16
N TYR A 301 -24.79 7.83 8.36
CA TYR A 301 -24.36 7.02 7.22
C TYR A 301 -24.08 7.84 5.95
N GLY A 302 -24.47 9.11 5.89
CA GLY A 302 -24.00 10.06 4.90
C GLY A 302 -22.56 10.51 5.23
N LEU A 303 -21.60 10.20 4.37
CA LEU A 303 -20.19 10.54 4.59
C LEU A 303 -19.77 11.68 3.67
N MET A 304 -19.23 12.78 4.23
CA MET A 304 -18.65 13.89 3.44
C MET A 304 -17.47 13.46 2.56
N GLY A 305 -16.76 12.45 2.97
CA GLY A 305 -15.59 11.96 2.24
C GLY A 305 -15.93 11.06 1.05
N TYR A 306 -17.21 10.71 0.83
CA TYR A 306 -17.65 9.91 -0.32
C TYR A 306 -18.75 10.64 -1.07
N GLY A 307 -18.47 11.04 -2.31
CA GLY A 307 -19.40 11.82 -3.13
C GLY A 307 -19.51 13.28 -2.68
N THR A 308 -20.73 13.76 -2.50
CA THR A 308 -21.04 15.15 -2.17
C THR A 308 -21.45 15.36 -0.70
N GLY A 309 -21.48 14.29 0.10
CA GLY A 309 -22.04 14.31 1.45
C GLY A 309 -23.56 14.28 1.48
N ILE A 310 -24.21 14.17 0.31
CA ILE A 310 -25.66 14.04 0.16
C ILE A 310 -25.96 12.75 -0.59
N VAL A 311 -26.89 11.96 -0.07
CA VAL A 311 -27.25 10.65 -0.61
C VAL A 311 -28.75 10.60 -0.88
N MET A 312 -29.14 10.05 -2.02
CA MET A 312 -30.54 9.71 -2.31
C MET A 312 -30.88 8.36 -1.73
N GLY A 313 -32.01 8.22 -1.06
CA GLY A 313 -32.51 6.94 -0.50
C GLY A 313 -33.44 6.24 -1.46
N VAL A 314 -33.09 5.02 -1.86
CA VAL A 314 -33.88 4.15 -2.77
C VAL A 314 -34.22 2.83 -2.08
N PRO A 315 -35.18 2.83 -1.14
CA PRO A 315 -35.46 1.67 -0.28
C PRO A 315 -35.85 0.39 -1.03
N GLY A 316 -36.45 0.51 -2.20
CA GLY A 316 -36.82 -0.66 -3.01
C GLY A 316 -35.61 -1.47 -3.49
N HIS A 317 -34.42 -0.84 -3.60
CA HIS A 317 -33.27 -1.43 -4.32
C HIS A 317 -31.92 -1.27 -3.61
N ASP A 318 -31.88 -0.72 -2.41
CA ASP A 318 -30.70 -0.72 -1.52
C ASP A 318 -31.13 -1.17 -0.12
N GLN A 319 -30.44 -2.19 0.42
CA GLN A 319 -30.81 -2.79 1.70
C GLN A 319 -30.65 -1.83 2.88
N ARG A 320 -29.64 -0.97 2.86
CA ARG A 320 -29.44 0.05 3.93
C ARG A 320 -30.56 1.08 3.91
N ASP A 321 -30.96 1.48 2.72
CA ASP A 321 -32.06 2.42 2.53
C ASP A 321 -33.39 1.78 2.93
N TRP A 322 -33.57 0.49 2.66
CA TRP A 322 -34.75 -0.26 3.07
C TRP A 322 -34.89 -0.32 4.61
N GLU A 323 -33.79 -0.64 5.30
CA GLU A 323 -33.76 -0.65 6.78
C GLU A 323 -34.05 0.72 7.37
N PHE A 324 -33.49 1.79 6.78
CA PHE A 324 -33.74 3.14 7.20
C PHE A 324 -35.19 3.53 6.96
N ALA A 325 -35.72 3.30 5.76
CA ALA A 325 -37.10 3.61 5.42
C ALA A 325 -38.10 2.84 6.31
N THR A 326 -37.85 1.58 6.57
CA THR A 326 -38.67 0.76 7.47
C THR A 326 -38.69 1.34 8.89
N LYS A 327 -37.51 1.71 9.44
CA LYS A 327 -37.40 2.30 10.76
C LYS A 327 -38.16 3.62 10.89
N PHE A 328 -38.07 4.48 9.87
CA PHE A 328 -38.68 5.83 9.89
C PHE A 328 -40.08 5.87 9.24
N GLY A 329 -40.63 4.73 8.84
CA GLY A 329 -41.98 4.64 8.25
C GLY A 329 -42.09 5.36 6.90
N LEU A 330 -41.02 5.36 6.11
CA LEU A 330 -40.97 6.04 4.80
C LEU A 330 -41.50 5.10 3.69
N PRO A 331 -42.03 5.67 2.58
CA PRO A 331 -42.48 4.86 1.45
C PRO A 331 -41.35 4.03 0.83
N ILE A 332 -41.68 2.82 0.39
CA ILE A 332 -40.78 1.94 -0.38
C ILE A 332 -41.43 1.75 -1.76
N VAL A 333 -40.72 2.14 -2.82
CA VAL A 333 -41.21 2.10 -4.20
C VAL A 333 -40.40 1.14 -5.04
N GLU A 334 -41.07 0.18 -5.68
CA GLU A 334 -40.46 -0.72 -6.65
C GLU A 334 -40.26 0.04 -7.98
N VAL A 335 -39.00 0.10 -8.44
CA VAL A 335 -38.64 0.64 -9.77
C VAL A 335 -37.90 -0.32 -10.65
N VAL A 336 -37.45 -1.47 -10.11
CA VAL A 336 -36.96 -2.63 -10.85
C VAL A 336 -37.79 -3.82 -10.42
N GLN A 337 -38.47 -4.47 -11.38
CA GLN A 337 -39.36 -5.57 -11.11
C GLN A 337 -38.62 -6.80 -10.58
N GLY A 338 -39.08 -7.34 -9.45
CA GLY A 338 -38.61 -8.59 -8.87
C GLY A 338 -38.52 -8.51 -7.33
N GLY A 339 -38.53 -9.69 -6.70
CA GLY A 339 -38.50 -9.81 -5.25
C GLY A 339 -39.77 -9.36 -4.53
N ASP A 340 -39.72 -9.33 -3.21
CA ASP A 340 -40.80 -8.87 -2.33
C ASP A 340 -40.26 -7.70 -1.50
N ILE A 341 -40.36 -6.46 -2.03
CA ILE A 341 -39.86 -5.24 -1.38
C ILE A 341 -40.52 -4.94 -0.03
N THR A 342 -41.56 -5.65 0.36
CA THR A 342 -42.19 -5.52 1.67
C THR A 342 -41.40 -6.24 2.77
N LYS A 343 -40.51 -7.17 2.40
CA LYS A 343 -39.67 -7.96 3.32
C LYS A 343 -38.21 -7.53 3.33
N GLU A 344 -37.69 -7.20 2.15
CA GLU A 344 -36.28 -6.76 1.97
C GLU A 344 -36.12 -5.98 0.66
N ALA A 345 -35.03 -5.27 0.50
CA ALA A 345 -34.74 -4.59 -0.75
C ALA A 345 -34.43 -5.59 -1.87
N PHE A 346 -34.95 -5.37 -3.06
CA PHE A 346 -34.59 -6.13 -4.24
C PHE A 346 -33.29 -5.59 -4.84
N THR A 347 -32.15 -6.14 -4.41
CA THR A 347 -30.81 -5.75 -4.86
C THR A 347 -30.41 -6.62 -6.05
N LEU A 348 -30.69 -6.16 -7.27
CA LEU A 348 -30.28 -6.86 -8.48
C LEU A 348 -28.76 -6.74 -8.67
N LYS A 349 -28.09 -7.88 -8.90
CA LYS A 349 -26.65 -7.94 -9.15
C LYS A 349 -26.28 -7.98 -10.63
N ASP A 350 -27.24 -8.30 -11.50
CA ASP A 350 -27.09 -8.26 -12.95
C ASP A 350 -27.95 -7.13 -13.54
N ASP A 351 -27.67 -6.74 -14.77
CA ASP A 351 -28.32 -5.61 -15.46
C ASP A 351 -29.58 -6.03 -16.23
N THR A 352 -30.19 -7.20 -15.94
CA THR A 352 -31.30 -7.77 -16.69
C THR A 352 -32.69 -7.40 -16.15
N GLY A 353 -32.80 -6.83 -14.94
CA GLY A 353 -34.07 -6.42 -14.35
C GLY A 353 -34.83 -5.43 -15.24
N ILE A 354 -36.16 -5.51 -15.21
CA ILE A 354 -37.05 -4.64 -16.00
C ILE A 354 -37.51 -3.46 -15.16
N MET A 355 -37.40 -2.27 -15.71
CA MET A 355 -37.84 -1.04 -15.07
C MET A 355 -39.37 -0.95 -15.02
N VAL A 356 -39.89 -0.54 -13.85
CA VAL A 356 -41.34 -0.30 -13.61
C VAL A 356 -41.47 0.99 -12.77
N ASN A 357 -42.65 1.62 -12.82
CA ASN A 357 -42.94 2.85 -12.08
C ASN A 357 -41.89 3.99 -12.29
N SER A 358 -41.24 3.98 -13.43
CA SER A 358 -40.09 4.84 -13.76
C SER A 358 -40.33 5.68 -15.03
N GLY A 359 -41.59 5.92 -15.39
CA GLY A 359 -41.99 6.80 -16.47
C GLY A 359 -41.41 6.38 -17.82
N PHE A 360 -40.57 7.19 -18.43
CA PHE A 360 -39.98 6.91 -19.74
C PHE A 360 -38.97 5.73 -19.75
N LEU A 361 -38.61 5.21 -18.60
CA LEU A 361 -37.75 4.02 -18.47
C LEU A 361 -38.55 2.73 -18.37
N ASP A 362 -39.88 2.76 -18.19
CA ASP A 362 -40.70 1.58 -17.99
C ASP A 362 -40.53 0.61 -19.16
N GLY A 363 -40.33 -0.67 -18.85
CA GLY A 363 -40.12 -1.73 -19.81
C GLY A 363 -38.68 -1.90 -20.33
N LEU A 364 -37.78 -0.96 -20.05
CA LEU A 364 -36.36 -1.13 -20.38
C LEU A 364 -35.70 -2.07 -19.37
N THR A 365 -34.66 -2.76 -19.81
CA THR A 365 -33.74 -3.44 -18.89
C THR A 365 -32.91 -2.43 -18.12
N VAL A 366 -32.40 -2.77 -16.93
CA VAL A 366 -31.48 -1.91 -16.15
C VAL A 366 -30.28 -1.50 -17.00
N LYS A 367 -29.75 -2.41 -17.83
CA LYS A 367 -28.64 -2.15 -18.75
C LYS A 367 -28.96 -1.04 -19.77
N GLU A 368 -30.18 -0.95 -20.23
CA GLU A 368 -30.66 0.08 -21.16
C GLU A 368 -31.07 1.36 -20.43
N ALA A 369 -31.63 1.22 -19.23
CA ALA A 369 -32.12 2.33 -18.43
C ALA A 369 -31.01 3.24 -17.92
N ILE A 370 -29.87 2.69 -17.47
CA ILE A 370 -28.72 3.49 -16.97
C ILE A 370 -28.21 4.49 -18.02
N PRO A 371 -27.82 4.06 -19.25
CA PRO A 371 -27.37 5.02 -20.26
C PRO A 371 -28.48 5.97 -20.72
N THR A 372 -29.73 5.53 -20.77
CA THR A 372 -30.90 6.37 -21.11
C THR A 372 -31.08 7.47 -20.07
N MET A 373 -31.02 7.14 -18.78
CA MET A 373 -31.13 8.11 -17.72
C MET A 373 -29.92 9.08 -17.68
N LYS A 374 -28.69 8.57 -17.86
CA LYS A 374 -27.48 9.40 -17.96
C LYS A 374 -27.61 10.46 -19.06
N LYS A 375 -28.12 10.05 -20.23
CA LYS A 375 -28.37 10.95 -21.34
C LYS A 375 -29.43 11.98 -20.98
N TRP A 376 -30.59 11.56 -20.43
CA TRP A 376 -31.68 12.42 -20.04
C TRP A 376 -31.25 13.47 -19.01
N VAL A 377 -30.57 13.07 -17.91
CA VAL A 377 -30.08 14.03 -16.87
C VAL A 377 -29.16 15.07 -17.47
N THR A 378 -28.31 14.67 -18.42
CA THR A 378 -27.38 15.57 -19.10
C THR A 378 -28.09 16.56 -20.00
N GLU A 379 -29.07 16.08 -20.80
CA GLU A 379 -29.87 16.92 -21.71
C GLU A 379 -30.78 17.91 -20.96
N GLN A 380 -31.28 17.52 -19.78
CA GLN A 380 -32.06 18.42 -18.92
C GLN A 380 -31.18 19.42 -18.15
N GLY A 381 -29.84 19.30 -18.19
CA GLY A 381 -28.91 20.14 -17.45
C GLY A 381 -28.96 19.96 -15.92
N ILE A 382 -29.52 18.86 -15.46
CA ILE A 382 -29.69 18.53 -14.03
C ILE A 382 -28.66 17.51 -13.52
N GLY A 383 -27.65 17.18 -14.31
CA GLY A 383 -26.60 16.27 -13.88
C GLY A 383 -25.58 15.98 -14.98
N ARG A 384 -24.60 15.17 -14.65
CA ARG A 384 -23.52 14.79 -15.56
C ARG A 384 -22.93 13.44 -15.19
N PRO A 385 -22.41 12.67 -16.17
CA PRO A 385 -21.58 11.49 -15.88
C PRO A 385 -20.35 11.90 -15.05
N LYS A 386 -19.97 11.07 -14.08
CA LYS A 386 -18.86 11.33 -13.18
C LYS A 386 -18.18 10.03 -12.79
N THR A 387 -16.87 9.98 -12.93
CA THR A 387 -16.05 8.94 -12.31
C THR A 387 -15.66 9.40 -10.91
N ASN A 388 -15.86 8.55 -9.94
CA ASN A 388 -15.50 8.78 -8.55
C ASN A 388 -14.60 7.66 -8.04
N PHE A 389 -13.86 7.90 -6.96
CA PHE A 389 -12.94 6.95 -6.36
C PHE A 389 -13.18 6.85 -4.86
N LYS A 390 -13.00 5.66 -4.29
CA LYS A 390 -12.92 5.48 -2.85
C LYS A 390 -11.62 6.03 -2.28
N LEU A 391 -10.53 5.93 -3.06
CA LEU A 391 -9.22 6.48 -2.72
C LEU A 391 -9.35 7.97 -2.42
N ARG A 392 -8.70 8.40 -1.36
CA ARG A 392 -8.58 9.81 -0.97
C ARG A 392 -7.14 10.26 -1.10
N ASP A 393 -6.93 11.58 -1.15
CA ASP A 393 -5.59 12.13 -1.14
C ASP A 393 -4.85 11.71 0.13
N TRP A 394 -3.56 11.45 -0.04
CA TRP A 394 -2.72 10.89 1.00
C TRP A 394 -2.39 11.94 2.06
N VAL A 395 -2.81 11.71 3.31
CA VAL A 395 -2.44 12.54 4.48
C VAL A 395 -0.96 12.33 4.76
N PHE A 396 -0.13 13.31 4.40
CA PHE A 396 1.30 13.11 4.25
C PHE A 396 2.13 13.60 5.43
N SER A 397 1.78 14.66 6.13
CA SER A 397 2.60 15.18 7.22
C SER A 397 2.38 14.48 8.57
N ARG A 398 3.43 14.47 9.42
CA ARG A 398 3.43 13.90 10.76
C ARG A 398 3.99 14.90 11.77
N GLN A 399 3.37 14.95 12.95
CA GLN A 399 3.74 15.85 14.05
C GLN A 399 4.78 15.16 14.94
N ARG A 400 5.95 14.89 14.33
CA ARG A 400 7.04 14.16 14.97
C ARG A 400 8.40 14.82 14.66
N TYR A 401 9.40 14.53 15.50
CA TYR A 401 10.79 14.93 15.27
C TYR A 401 11.49 13.96 14.32
N TRP A 402 11.38 12.65 14.56
CA TRP A 402 12.14 11.64 13.82
C TRP A 402 11.46 11.27 12.50
N GLY A 403 11.70 12.11 11.53
CA GLY A 403 11.20 11.98 10.15
C GLY A 403 11.93 12.98 9.25
N GLU A 404 11.76 12.83 7.94
CA GLU A 404 12.36 13.72 6.95
C GLU A 404 11.70 15.09 7.05
N PRO A 405 12.48 16.19 7.29
CA PRO A 405 11.92 17.54 7.35
C PRO A 405 11.29 17.95 6.01
N ILE A 406 10.13 18.59 6.06
CA ILE A 406 9.49 19.16 4.87
C ILE A 406 10.20 20.45 4.48
N PRO A 407 10.81 20.54 3.27
CA PRO A 407 11.70 21.64 2.90
C PRO A 407 10.93 22.89 2.41
N LEU A 408 9.99 23.36 3.23
CA LEU A 408 9.16 24.53 2.96
C LEU A 408 9.27 25.55 4.09
N VAL A 409 9.07 26.80 3.76
CA VAL A 409 8.96 27.89 4.74
C VAL A 409 7.63 28.63 4.54
N ASN A 410 6.98 29.00 5.63
CA ASN A 410 5.80 29.83 5.64
C ASN A 410 6.19 31.30 5.83
N CYS A 411 5.96 32.11 4.84
CA CYS A 411 6.22 33.54 4.84
C CYS A 411 4.89 34.32 4.93
N PRO A 412 4.74 35.27 5.86
CA PRO A 412 3.51 36.06 5.96
C PRO A 412 3.13 36.79 4.67
N LYS A 413 4.14 37.16 3.86
CA LYS A 413 3.94 37.89 2.59
C LYS A 413 3.77 36.96 1.38
N CYS A 414 4.51 35.83 1.35
CA CYS A 414 4.62 34.97 0.17
C CYS A 414 3.84 33.68 0.27
N GLY A 415 3.30 33.34 1.45
CA GLY A 415 2.72 32.03 1.75
C GLY A 415 3.79 30.94 1.86
N TRP A 416 3.46 29.73 1.50
CA TRP A 416 4.38 28.61 1.47
C TRP A 416 5.39 28.73 0.32
N VAL A 417 6.67 28.75 0.65
CA VAL A 417 7.78 28.92 -0.28
C VAL A 417 8.73 27.72 -0.17
N PRO A 418 9.08 27.06 -1.28
CA PRO A 418 10.05 25.96 -1.27
C PRO A 418 11.46 26.49 -1.01
N LEU A 419 12.25 25.70 -0.29
CA LEU A 419 13.69 25.95 -0.20
C LEU A 419 14.32 25.79 -1.59
N PRO A 420 15.37 26.57 -1.91
CA PRO A 420 16.22 26.31 -3.07
C PRO A 420 16.81 24.91 -3.02
N GLU A 421 16.89 24.23 -4.15
CA GLU A 421 17.36 22.84 -4.22
C GLU A 421 18.81 22.68 -3.76
N GLU A 422 19.61 23.76 -3.91
CA GLU A 422 20.99 23.83 -3.46
C GLU A 422 21.14 23.84 -1.92
N GLN A 423 20.06 24.15 -1.20
CA GLN A 423 20.02 24.13 0.26
C GLN A 423 19.60 22.77 0.83
N LEU A 424 19.30 21.80 -0.03
CA LEU A 424 19.02 20.44 0.42
C LEU A 424 20.30 19.67 0.73
N PRO A 425 20.31 18.82 1.75
CA PRO A 425 19.18 18.49 2.62
C PRO A 425 18.91 19.53 3.70
N LEU A 426 17.63 19.79 3.98
CA LEU A 426 17.24 20.45 5.23
C LEU A 426 17.40 19.43 6.36
N LEU A 427 18.34 19.70 7.26
CA LEU A 427 18.66 18.81 8.38
C LEU A 427 17.71 19.02 9.56
N LEU A 428 17.47 17.94 10.32
CA LEU A 428 16.87 18.05 11.65
C LEU A 428 17.82 18.84 12.59
N PRO A 429 17.30 19.67 13.52
CA PRO A 429 18.13 20.31 14.52
C PRO A 429 18.72 19.28 15.48
N GLU A 430 19.95 19.47 15.89
CA GLU A 430 20.57 18.64 16.92
C GLU A 430 19.95 18.96 18.28
N VAL A 431 19.52 17.92 18.99
CA VAL A 431 18.94 18.01 20.33
C VAL A 431 19.35 16.80 21.16
N ASP A 432 19.59 16.99 22.45
CA ASP A 432 19.91 15.87 23.35
C ASP A 432 18.67 15.01 23.63
N SER A 433 17.52 15.67 23.84
CA SER A 433 16.22 15.03 24.06
C SER A 433 15.08 15.98 23.72
N TYR A 434 13.89 15.44 23.52
CA TYR A 434 12.67 16.20 23.29
C TYR A 434 11.45 15.43 23.82
N GLU A 435 10.35 16.14 24.01
CA GLU A 435 9.08 15.59 24.44
C GLU A 435 8.02 15.70 23.32
N VAL A 436 7.18 14.69 23.21
CA VAL A 436 6.01 14.70 22.35
C VAL A 436 4.92 15.57 22.98
N THR A 437 4.28 16.41 22.17
CA THR A 437 3.26 17.34 22.66
C THR A 437 1.88 16.68 22.71
N ASP A 438 1.10 16.92 23.75
CA ASP A 438 -0.30 16.49 23.85
C ASP A 438 -1.26 17.35 22.99
N THR A 439 -0.81 18.54 22.59
CA THR A 439 -1.58 19.45 21.72
C THR A 439 -1.66 18.96 20.29
N GLY A 440 -0.76 18.04 19.90
CA GLY A 440 -0.62 17.52 18.55
C GLY A 440 0.16 18.46 17.62
N GLU A 441 0.99 19.33 18.19
CA GLU A 441 2.02 20.07 17.46
C GLU A 441 3.31 19.26 17.41
N SER A 442 4.09 19.42 16.36
CA SER A 442 5.39 18.78 16.26
C SER A 442 6.35 19.26 17.35
N PRO A 443 7.19 18.39 17.93
CA PRO A 443 8.26 18.81 18.81
C PRO A 443 9.18 19.88 18.21
N LEU A 444 9.36 19.88 16.89
CA LEU A 444 10.14 20.88 16.15
C LEU A 444 9.60 22.31 16.35
N SER A 445 8.29 22.47 16.57
CA SER A 445 7.68 23.80 16.76
C SER A 445 8.23 24.57 17.96
N LYS A 446 8.78 23.87 18.95
CA LYS A 446 9.42 24.47 20.14
C LYS A 446 10.88 24.85 19.92
N MET A 447 11.48 24.45 18.82
CA MET A 447 12.89 24.70 18.49
C MET A 447 13.05 26.02 17.71
N THR A 448 12.82 27.12 18.39
CA THR A 448 12.67 28.46 17.79
C THR A 448 13.84 28.89 16.91
N ASP A 449 15.06 28.52 17.28
CA ASP A 449 16.28 28.85 16.52
C ASP A 449 16.31 28.11 15.16
N TRP A 450 15.76 26.92 15.10
CA TRP A 450 15.62 26.18 13.86
C TRP A 450 14.38 26.61 13.06
N VAL A 451 13.25 26.87 13.74
CA VAL A 451 11.99 27.26 13.09
C VAL A 451 12.09 28.62 12.40
N ASN A 452 12.64 29.62 13.10
CA ASN A 452 12.73 30.97 12.55
C ASN A 452 13.82 31.07 11.49
N THR A 453 13.46 31.63 10.33
CA THR A 453 14.35 31.71 9.18
C THR A 453 13.98 32.91 8.30
N THR A 454 14.65 33.04 7.17
CA THR A 454 14.35 34.05 6.15
C THR A 454 13.68 33.41 4.95
N CYS A 455 12.70 34.11 4.37
CA CYS A 455 12.02 33.69 3.18
C CYS A 455 12.97 33.70 1.96
N PRO A 456 13.15 32.56 1.25
CA PRO A 456 14.04 32.54 0.08
C PRO A 456 13.55 33.43 -1.07
N LYS A 457 12.26 33.77 -1.11
CA LYS A 457 11.67 34.57 -2.18
C LYS A 457 11.77 36.08 -1.94
N CYS A 458 11.51 36.55 -0.72
CA CYS A 458 11.45 37.99 -0.44
C CYS A 458 12.46 38.47 0.60
N GLY A 459 13.26 37.60 1.22
CA GLY A 459 14.25 37.92 2.26
C GLY A 459 13.65 38.34 3.60
N GLY A 460 12.34 38.38 3.75
CA GLY A 460 11.65 38.74 4.99
C GLY A 460 11.61 37.58 6.01
N PRO A 461 11.19 37.85 7.27
CA PRO A 461 11.02 36.82 8.28
C PRO A 461 10.04 35.72 7.82
N ALA A 462 10.39 34.48 8.09
CA ALA A 462 9.59 33.30 7.76
C ALA A 462 9.83 32.17 8.79
N GLN A 463 8.99 31.16 8.75
CA GLN A 463 9.12 29.99 9.63
C GLN A 463 9.20 28.71 8.80
N ARG A 464 10.11 27.81 9.16
CA ARG A 464 10.15 26.47 8.57
C ARG A 464 8.92 25.68 8.93
N GLU A 465 8.50 24.79 8.02
CA GLU A 465 7.52 23.78 8.36
C GLU A 465 8.05 22.89 9.49
N THR A 466 7.20 22.59 10.46
CA THR A 466 7.57 21.83 11.66
C THR A 466 7.06 20.39 11.63
N ASP A 467 6.14 20.08 10.73
CA ASP A 467 5.77 18.69 10.46
C ASP A 467 6.86 17.99 9.66
N THR A 468 6.99 16.68 9.85
CA THR A 468 7.88 15.82 9.06
C THR A 468 7.11 14.95 8.09
N MET A 469 7.80 14.39 7.10
CA MET A 469 7.22 13.41 6.18
C MET A 469 6.98 12.07 6.91
N PRO A 470 6.03 11.23 6.43
CA PRO A 470 5.84 9.90 6.99
C PRO A 470 7.00 8.98 6.59
N GLN A 471 7.20 7.90 7.31
CA GLN A 471 8.15 6.83 6.97
C GLN A 471 8.00 6.36 5.51
N TRP A 472 6.76 6.31 5.02
CA TRP A 472 6.43 5.91 3.65
C TRP A 472 7.00 6.83 2.55
N ALA A 473 7.44 8.03 2.88
CA ALA A 473 8.08 8.93 1.92
C ALA A 473 9.43 8.37 1.47
N GLY A 474 10.31 8.04 2.40
CA GLY A 474 11.59 7.43 2.12
C GLY A 474 11.46 6.09 1.41
N SER A 475 10.52 5.25 1.84
CA SER A 475 10.33 3.93 1.24
C SER A 475 9.64 3.96 -0.14
N SER A 476 9.08 5.09 -0.58
CA SER A 476 8.39 5.16 -1.87
C SER A 476 9.29 5.18 -3.09
N TRP A 477 10.62 5.36 -2.93
CA TRP A 477 11.54 5.50 -4.05
C TRP A 477 12.89 4.78 -3.87
N TYR A 478 13.11 4.06 -2.77
CA TYR A 478 14.39 3.44 -2.40
C TYR A 478 15.00 2.53 -3.47
N PHE A 479 14.17 1.83 -4.23
CA PHE A 479 14.59 0.96 -5.33
C PHE A 479 15.33 1.74 -6.44
N LEU A 480 15.01 3.03 -6.62
CA LEU A 480 15.73 3.91 -7.55
C LEU A 480 17.11 4.28 -6.98
N ARG A 481 17.18 4.55 -5.67
CA ARG A 481 18.45 4.88 -5.02
C ARG A 481 19.44 3.75 -5.07
N TYR A 482 18.99 2.51 -4.94
CA TYR A 482 19.84 1.33 -5.10
C TYR A 482 20.55 1.24 -6.45
N MET A 483 19.99 1.82 -7.50
CA MET A 483 20.61 1.82 -8.82
C MET A 483 21.90 2.66 -8.86
N ASP A 484 21.99 3.72 -8.02
CA ASP A 484 23.14 4.63 -7.97
C ASP A 484 23.25 5.33 -6.59
N PRO A 485 23.57 4.56 -5.51
CA PRO A 485 23.40 5.04 -4.14
C PRO A 485 24.38 6.13 -3.73
N HIS A 486 25.53 6.25 -4.40
CA HIS A 486 26.58 7.21 -4.08
C HIS A 486 26.52 8.48 -4.94
N ASN A 487 25.49 8.64 -5.77
CA ASN A 487 25.35 9.82 -6.59
C ASN A 487 24.94 11.03 -5.73
N ASP A 488 25.75 12.09 -5.74
CA ASP A 488 25.54 13.34 -5.01
C ASP A 488 24.84 14.43 -5.85
N LYS A 489 24.74 14.22 -7.18
CA LYS A 489 24.17 15.18 -8.14
C LYS A 489 22.73 14.91 -8.50
N ALA A 490 22.29 13.65 -8.40
CA ALA A 490 20.93 13.21 -8.67
C ALA A 490 20.57 12.05 -7.73
N PHE A 491 19.28 11.76 -7.59
CA PHE A 491 18.83 10.59 -6.81
C PHE A 491 19.33 9.26 -7.43
N ALA A 492 19.54 9.24 -8.74
CA ALA A 492 20.30 8.27 -9.52
C ALA A 492 20.64 8.87 -10.87
N SER A 493 21.74 8.44 -11.49
CA SER A 493 22.11 8.87 -12.84
C SER A 493 21.15 8.29 -13.88
N LYS A 494 20.91 9.07 -14.96
CA LYS A 494 20.07 8.61 -16.06
C LYS A 494 20.56 7.28 -16.63
N GLU A 495 21.86 7.10 -16.76
CA GLU A 495 22.46 5.87 -17.26
C GLU A 495 22.17 4.66 -16.38
N ALA A 496 22.17 4.83 -15.05
CA ALA A 496 21.84 3.76 -14.11
C ALA A 496 20.34 3.45 -14.17
N LEU A 497 19.50 4.48 -14.25
CA LEU A 497 18.05 4.33 -14.37
C LEU A 497 17.65 3.63 -15.68
N ASP A 498 18.22 4.03 -16.81
CA ASP A 498 17.94 3.43 -18.13
C ASP A 498 18.36 1.95 -18.18
N TYR A 499 19.43 1.58 -17.47
CA TYR A 499 19.90 0.19 -17.44
C TYR A 499 19.12 -0.69 -16.46
N TRP A 500 18.85 -0.21 -15.22
CA TRP A 500 18.29 -1.03 -14.16
C TRP A 500 16.76 -1.02 -14.08
N SER A 501 16.09 0.00 -14.65
CA SER A 501 14.60 0.05 -14.62
C SER A 501 13.96 -0.83 -15.68
N PRO A 502 12.77 -1.36 -15.41
CA PRO A 502 12.14 -1.46 -14.09
C PRO A 502 12.81 -2.52 -13.22
N VAL A 503 12.44 -2.62 -11.94
CA VAL A 503 12.77 -3.77 -11.10
C VAL A 503 12.17 -5.03 -11.71
N ASP A 504 12.97 -6.08 -11.94
CA ASP A 504 12.50 -7.28 -12.65
C ASP A 504 11.61 -8.16 -11.79
N TRP A 505 11.96 -8.33 -10.52
CA TRP A 505 11.14 -9.12 -9.60
C TRP A 505 11.18 -8.53 -8.20
N TYR A 506 10.03 -8.11 -7.69
CA TYR A 506 9.83 -7.60 -6.36
C TYR A 506 9.01 -8.58 -5.52
N ASN A 507 9.52 -8.98 -4.36
CA ASN A 507 8.80 -9.81 -3.39
C ASN A 507 8.57 -9.05 -2.08
N GLY A 508 7.34 -9.05 -1.57
CA GLY A 508 6.99 -8.39 -0.33
C GLY A 508 5.68 -8.85 0.29
N GLY A 509 5.35 -8.32 1.47
CA GLY A 509 4.16 -8.68 2.23
C GLY A 509 2.86 -8.23 1.56
N MET A 510 1.79 -8.99 1.79
CA MET A 510 0.45 -8.64 1.30
C MET A 510 -0.11 -7.40 1.98
N GLU A 511 0.28 -7.12 3.21
CA GLU A 511 -0.10 -5.94 4.01
C GLU A 511 0.30 -4.63 3.35
N HIS A 512 1.37 -4.64 2.56
CA HIS A 512 1.87 -3.46 1.85
C HIS A 512 1.17 -3.19 0.52
N THR A 513 0.23 -4.03 0.09
CA THR A 513 -0.46 -3.89 -1.21
C THR A 513 -1.12 -2.52 -1.38
N THR A 514 -1.78 -2.02 -0.34
CA THR A 514 -2.50 -0.74 -0.34
C THR A 514 -1.75 0.38 0.38
N LEU A 515 -0.56 0.10 0.91
CA LEU A 515 0.35 1.02 1.59
C LEU A 515 1.55 1.34 0.68
N HIS A 516 2.73 0.82 1.04
CA HIS A 516 3.99 1.06 0.34
C HIS A 516 3.91 0.83 -1.18
N LEU A 517 3.31 -0.29 -1.62
CA LEU A 517 3.26 -0.63 -3.05
C LEU A 517 2.44 0.40 -3.84
N LEU A 518 1.33 0.88 -3.28
CA LEU A 518 0.50 1.90 -3.91
C LEU A 518 1.23 3.25 -3.95
N TYR A 519 1.86 3.65 -2.84
CA TYR A 519 2.60 4.91 -2.75
C TYR A 519 3.83 4.93 -3.66
N SER A 520 4.59 3.84 -3.72
CA SER A 520 5.78 3.76 -4.60
C SER A 520 5.41 3.80 -6.08
N ARG A 521 4.29 3.19 -6.48
CA ARG A 521 3.76 3.31 -7.84
C ARG A 521 3.33 4.74 -8.16
N PHE A 522 2.66 5.41 -7.23
CA PHE A 522 2.28 6.82 -7.40
C PHE A 522 3.49 7.73 -7.56
N TRP A 523 4.48 7.61 -6.68
CA TRP A 523 5.72 8.41 -6.75
C TRP A 523 6.48 8.16 -8.04
N HIS A 524 6.59 6.91 -8.47
CA HIS A 524 7.26 6.55 -9.71
C HIS A 524 6.56 7.12 -10.94
N LYS A 525 5.22 7.03 -11.00
CA LYS A 525 4.44 7.66 -12.08
C LYS A 525 4.64 9.17 -12.15
N PHE A 526 4.69 9.82 -10.99
CA PHE A 526 5.01 11.24 -10.93
C PHE A 526 6.42 11.53 -11.47
N LEU A 527 7.42 10.76 -11.06
CA LEU A 527 8.79 10.90 -11.57
C LEU A 527 8.87 10.64 -13.09
N TYR A 528 8.07 9.70 -13.59
CA TYR A 528 7.94 9.46 -15.03
C TYR A 528 7.36 10.68 -15.75
N ASP A 529 6.31 11.29 -15.22
CA ASP A 529 5.67 12.46 -15.82
C ASP A 529 6.58 13.69 -15.91
N ILE A 530 7.53 13.83 -14.99
CA ILE A 530 8.53 14.89 -15.04
C ILE A 530 9.80 14.48 -15.80
N GLY A 531 9.83 13.28 -16.40
CA GLY A 531 10.97 12.77 -17.18
C GLY A 531 12.18 12.35 -16.35
N ALA A 532 12.00 12.11 -15.05
CA ALA A 532 13.09 11.74 -14.14
C ALA A 532 13.40 10.24 -14.14
N VAL A 533 12.46 9.38 -14.57
CA VAL A 533 12.65 7.93 -14.71
C VAL A 533 12.17 7.46 -16.09
N PRO A 534 12.72 6.34 -16.64
CA PRO A 534 12.44 5.91 -18.01
C PRO A 534 11.16 5.07 -18.15
N THR A 535 10.60 4.54 -17.07
CA THR A 535 9.46 3.60 -17.11
C THR A 535 8.24 4.15 -16.38
N LYS A 536 7.04 3.84 -16.89
CA LYS A 536 5.77 4.27 -16.26
C LYS A 536 5.42 3.52 -14.98
N GLU A 537 6.03 2.34 -14.76
CA GLU A 537 5.87 1.50 -13.58
C GLU A 537 7.22 1.10 -12.98
N PRO A 538 7.30 1.00 -11.65
CA PRO A 538 8.56 0.71 -10.97
C PRO A 538 8.96 -0.78 -11.03
N TYR A 539 7.98 -1.67 -11.10
CA TYR A 539 8.16 -3.11 -10.95
C TYR A 539 7.50 -3.86 -12.12
N ALA A 540 8.25 -4.77 -12.76
CA ALA A 540 7.71 -5.64 -13.82
C ALA A 540 6.91 -6.80 -13.22
N LYS A 541 7.45 -7.43 -12.16
CA LYS A 541 6.83 -8.57 -11.48
C LYS A 541 6.73 -8.34 -9.98
N ARG A 542 5.55 -8.67 -9.41
CA ARG A 542 5.31 -8.64 -7.96
C ARG A 542 4.74 -9.97 -7.48
N THR A 543 5.43 -10.57 -6.51
CA THR A 543 4.96 -11.73 -5.77
C THR A 543 4.86 -11.39 -4.28
N SER A 544 4.09 -12.18 -3.54
CA SER A 544 3.96 -12.03 -2.10
C SER A 544 4.26 -13.34 -1.40
N HIS A 545 4.81 -13.23 -0.20
CA HIS A 545 5.05 -14.37 0.67
C HIS A 545 3.99 -14.43 1.78
N GLY A 546 3.73 -15.65 2.23
CA GLY A 546 2.85 -15.87 3.38
C GLY A 546 3.57 -15.60 4.69
N MET A 547 2.81 -15.28 5.70
CA MET A 547 3.30 -14.98 7.05
C MET A 547 3.80 -16.24 7.75
N ILE A 548 4.90 -16.16 8.51
CA ILE A 548 5.31 -17.21 9.44
C ILE A 548 4.59 -16.96 10.77
N LEU A 549 3.82 -17.95 11.17
CA LEU A 549 3.07 -17.98 12.42
C LEU A 549 3.87 -18.68 13.53
N GLY A 550 3.54 -18.46 14.78
CA GLY A 550 4.05 -19.22 15.91
C GLY A 550 3.67 -20.71 15.82
N GLU A 551 4.21 -21.55 16.69
CA GLU A 551 3.98 -23.00 16.69
C GLU A 551 2.50 -23.38 16.82
N GLY A 552 1.70 -22.55 17.52
CA GLY A 552 0.25 -22.72 17.64
C GLY A 552 -0.58 -22.22 16.45
N GLY A 553 0.04 -21.74 15.37
CA GLY A 553 -0.66 -21.13 14.23
C GLY A 553 -1.10 -19.69 14.47
N GLU A 554 -0.64 -19.04 15.53
CA GLU A 554 -0.96 -17.66 15.88
C GLU A 554 0.07 -16.69 15.29
N LYS A 555 -0.36 -15.45 15.01
CA LYS A 555 0.57 -14.40 14.59
C LYS A 555 1.65 -14.20 15.67
N MET A 556 2.91 -14.22 15.24
CA MET A 556 4.03 -13.88 16.13
C MET A 556 3.92 -12.42 16.57
N SER A 557 4.01 -12.19 17.87
CA SER A 557 4.06 -10.83 18.42
C SER A 557 4.87 -10.78 19.71
N LYS A 558 5.48 -9.61 19.94
CA LYS A 558 6.29 -9.36 21.14
C LYS A 558 5.48 -9.50 22.43
N SER A 559 4.24 -9.03 22.43
CA SER A 559 3.35 -9.09 23.59
C SER A 559 2.95 -10.52 23.96
N ARG A 560 3.01 -11.45 23.01
CA ARG A 560 2.71 -12.88 23.23
C ARG A 560 3.94 -13.70 23.57
N GLY A 561 5.14 -13.16 23.41
CA GLY A 561 6.39 -13.87 23.67
C GLY A 561 6.66 -15.06 22.75
N ASN A 562 6.00 -15.13 21.58
CA ASN A 562 6.08 -16.23 20.63
C ASN A 562 6.92 -15.93 19.38
N VAL A 563 7.74 -14.88 19.42
CA VAL A 563 8.64 -14.49 18.31
C VAL A 563 9.87 -15.41 18.33
N VAL A 564 10.17 -16.02 17.19
CA VAL A 564 11.39 -16.85 17.00
C VAL A 564 12.49 -15.95 16.47
N ASN A 565 13.61 -15.90 17.20
CA ASN A 565 14.79 -15.13 16.82
C ASN A 565 15.69 -15.97 15.89
N PRO A 566 16.09 -15.44 14.72
CA PRO A 566 17.02 -16.12 13.82
C PRO A 566 18.34 -16.51 14.48
N ASN A 567 18.89 -15.70 15.40
CA ASN A 567 20.14 -15.99 16.09
C ASN A 567 20.07 -17.34 16.83
N ASP A 568 18.99 -17.58 17.59
CA ASP A 568 18.84 -18.80 18.37
C ASP A 568 18.84 -20.05 17.49
N ILE A 569 18.23 -19.92 16.30
CA ILE A 569 18.18 -21.03 15.34
C ILE A 569 19.54 -21.23 14.66
N VAL A 570 20.22 -20.17 14.31
CA VAL A 570 21.54 -20.25 13.66
C VAL A 570 22.60 -20.75 14.63
N ASP A 571 22.60 -20.27 15.87
CA ASP A 571 23.54 -20.71 16.90
C ASP A 571 23.38 -22.20 17.23
N GLN A 572 22.13 -22.69 17.22
CA GLN A 572 21.84 -24.09 17.55
C GLN A 572 21.97 -25.04 16.36
N TYR A 573 21.57 -24.62 15.16
CA TYR A 573 21.41 -25.51 14.00
C TYR A 573 22.17 -25.08 12.74
N GLY A 574 22.72 -23.86 12.72
CA GLY A 574 23.41 -23.27 11.57
C GLY A 574 22.49 -22.54 10.59
N ALA A 575 23.08 -21.58 9.86
CA ALA A 575 22.37 -20.73 8.90
C ALA A 575 21.75 -21.55 7.76
N ASP A 576 22.45 -22.56 7.25
CA ASP A 576 21.95 -23.41 6.15
C ASP A 576 20.69 -24.18 6.55
N THR A 577 20.66 -24.69 7.81
CA THR A 577 19.46 -25.34 8.35
C THR A 577 18.26 -24.39 8.37
N MET A 578 18.47 -23.18 8.82
CA MET A 578 17.40 -22.17 8.85
C MET A 578 16.93 -21.83 7.43
N ARG A 579 17.85 -21.58 6.51
CA ARG A 579 17.55 -21.26 5.11
C ARG A 579 16.78 -22.39 4.42
N LEU A 580 17.23 -23.63 4.62
CA LEU A 580 16.54 -24.82 4.09
C LEU A 580 15.12 -24.92 4.67
N TYR A 581 14.99 -24.83 5.99
CA TYR A 581 13.71 -24.98 6.66
C TYR A 581 12.70 -23.91 6.22
N ILE A 582 13.11 -22.63 6.16
CA ILE A 582 12.21 -21.53 5.80
C ILE A 582 11.64 -21.64 4.38
N MET A 583 12.35 -22.34 3.48
CA MET A 583 11.87 -22.65 2.14
C MET A 583 11.03 -23.93 2.08
N PHE A 584 11.23 -24.83 3.02
CA PHE A 584 10.54 -26.12 3.10
C PHE A 584 9.25 -26.08 3.94
N ILE A 585 9.02 -25.01 4.72
CA ILE A 585 7.95 -24.91 5.72
C ILE A 585 6.53 -25.02 5.11
N GLY A 586 6.35 -24.83 3.81
CA GLY A 586 5.06 -24.91 3.11
C GLY A 586 4.99 -24.04 1.88
N ASP A 587 3.78 -23.94 1.32
CA ASP A 587 3.49 -23.09 0.17
C ASP A 587 3.95 -21.64 0.44
N PHE A 588 4.76 -21.10 -0.46
CA PHE A 588 5.42 -19.82 -0.27
C PHE A 588 4.44 -18.65 -0.11
N GLU A 589 3.30 -18.70 -0.80
CA GLU A 589 2.30 -17.63 -0.76
C GLU A 589 1.34 -17.74 0.45
N LYS A 590 1.34 -18.88 1.14
CA LYS A 590 0.45 -19.13 2.27
C LYS A 590 1.14 -18.94 3.60
N ALA A 591 0.36 -18.61 4.62
CA ALA A 591 0.84 -18.62 6.00
C ALA A 591 1.22 -20.05 6.42
N ALA A 592 2.31 -20.16 7.20
CA ALA A 592 2.78 -21.44 7.69
C ALA A 592 3.20 -21.33 9.16
N ALA A 593 2.85 -22.34 9.97
CA ALA A 593 3.21 -22.37 11.37
C ALA A 593 4.67 -22.86 11.55
N TRP A 594 5.40 -22.20 12.42
CA TRP A 594 6.74 -22.61 12.82
C TRP A 594 6.73 -23.97 13.53
N SER A 595 7.75 -24.78 13.32
CA SER A 595 7.92 -26.06 14.01
C SER A 595 9.38 -26.36 14.28
N ASP A 596 9.79 -26.37 15.56
CA ASP A 596 11.14 -26.71 15.98
C ASP A 596 11.53 -28.15 15.61
N ASN A 597 10.55 -29.06 15.60
CA ASN A 597 10.81 -30.45 15.20
C ASN A 597 11.14 -30.55 13.70
N ALA A 598 10.53 -29.74 12.86
CA ALA A 598 10.83 -29.72 11.44
C ALA A 598 12.21 -29.09 11.16
N VAL A 599 12.61 -28.05 11.92
CA VAL A 599 13.98 -27.50 11.89
C VAL A 599 15.02 -28.59 12.17
N LYS A 600 14.81 -29.39 13.24
CA LYS A 600 15.66 -30.54 13.56
C LYS A 600 15.70 -31.57 12.43
N GLY A 601 14.61 -31.74 11.71
CA GLY A 601 14.53 -32.58 10.51
C GLY A 601 15.48 -32.10 9.41
N CYS A 602 15.45 -30.80 9.11
CA CYS A 602 16.34 -30.16 8.14
C CYS A 602 17.82 -30.29 8.57
N LYS A 603 18.12 -30.07 9.86
CA LYS A 603 19.49 -30.28 10.38
C LYS A 603 19.98 -31.70 10.16
N ARG A 604 19.18 -32.70 10.54
CA ARG A 604 19.56 -34.12 10.32
C ARG A 604 19.75 -34.44 8.84
N PHE A 605 18.98 -33.81 7.94
CA PHE A 605 19.17 -33.95 6.50
C PHE A 605 20.54 -33.40 6.08
N LEU A 606 20.86 -32.13 6.46
CA LEU A 606 22.13 -31.50 6.11
C LEU A 606 23.35 -32.25 6.70
N ASP A 607 23.27 -32.71 7.96
CA ASP A 607 24.34 -33.48 8.59
C ASP A 607 24.64 -34.77 7.84
N ARG A 608 23.62 -35.36 7.22
CA ARG A 608 23.82 -36.57 6.38
C ARG A 608 24.41 -36.24 5.02
N VAL A 609 24.01 -35.11 4.42
CA VAL A 609 24.52 -34.70 3.10
C VAL A 609 25.95 -34.19 3.17
N TRP A 610 26.32 -33.51 4.26
CA TRP A 610 27.62 -32.82 4.39
C TRP A 610 28.64 -33.52 5.29
N ASN A 611 28.39 -34.72 5.80
CA ASN A 611 29.41 -35.42 6.57
C ASN A 611 30.38 -36.09 5.60
N PRO A 612 31.66 -35.65 5.53
CA PRO A 612 32.64 -36.21 4.56
C PRO A 612 32.91 -37.71 4.75
N ALA A 613 32.54 -38.28 5.91
CA ALA A 613 32.74 -39.69 6.22
C ALA A 613 31.55 -40.57 5.80
N ASP A 614 30.40 -39.99 5.49
CA ASP A 614 29.21 -40.75 5.14
C ASP A 614 29.12 -40.99 3.63
N ARG A 615 29.20 -42.26 3.26
CA ARG A 615 28.82 -42.70 1.92
C ARG A 615 27.31 -42.71 1.82
N ILE A 616 26.72 -41.63 1.30
CA ILE A 616 25.30 -41.62 0.98
C ILE A 616 25.14 -42.33 -0.36
N VAL A 617 24.72 -43.58 -0.33
CA VAL A 617 24.17 -44.24 -1.51
C VAL A 617 22.70 -43.82 -1.60
N LEU A 618 22.44 -42.75 -2.33
CA LEU A 618 21.08 -42.36 -2.68
C LEU A 618 20.69 -43.26 -3.87
N GLU A 619 20.18 -44.44 -3.60
CA GLU A 619 19.47 -45.22 -4.62
C GLU A 619 18.15 -44.53 -4.93
N LEU A 620 18.20 -43.53 -5.80
CA LEU A 620 16.99 -42.98 -6.42
C LEU A 620 16.64 -43.95 -7.54
N PRO A 621 15.48 -44.62 -7.49
CA PRO A 621 15.06 -45.53 -8.57
C PRO A 621 14.57 -44.73 -9.80
N VAL A 622 15.23 -43.63 -10.12
CA VAL A 622 14.84 -42.67 -11.14
C VAL A 622 16.02 -42.45 -12.06
N ALA A 623 15.93 -43.00 -13.25
CA ALA A 623 16.90 -42.76 -14.30
C ALA A 623 16.98 -41.24 -14.64
N PRO A 624 18.16 -40.74 -15.03
CA PRO A 624 18.27 -39.40 -15.58
C PRO A 624 17.28 -39.21 -16.71
N ARG A 625 16.53 -38.12 -16.67
CA ARG A 625 15.51 -37.79 -17.67
C ARG A 625 15.72 -36.41 -18.24
N LEU A 626 15.47 -36.30 -19.53
CA LEU A 626 15.45 -35.04 -20.21
C LEU A 626 14.10 -34.32 -19.94
N VAL A 627 14.17 -33.13 -19.35
CA VAL A 627 13.01 -32.26 -19.14
C VAL A 627 13.05 -31.19 -20.22
N ARG A 628 12.02 -31.14 -21.05
CA ARG A 628 11.85 -30.09 -22.06
C ARG A 628 10.81 -29.09 -21.58
N ALA A 629 10.99 -27.84 -21.99
CA ALA A 629 10.00 -26.81 -21.75
C ALA A 629 8.66 -27.15 -22.41
N HIS A 630 7.56 -26.69 -21.80
CA HIS A 630 6.24 -26.78 -22.44
C HIS A 630 6.22 -25.96 -23.71
N LYS A 631 5.48 -26.40 -24.72
CA LYS A 631 5.38 -25.77 -26.05
C LYS A 631 4.98 -24.29 -26.04
N ASP A 632 4.33 -23.84 -24.96
CA ASP A 632 3.91 -22.44 -24.79
C ASP A 632 5.00 -21.55 -24.18
N ALA A 633 6.10 -22.15 -23.67
CA ALA A 633 7.26 -21.42 -23.17
C ALA A 633 8.27 -21.19 -24.30
N ARG A 634 7.94 -20.35 -25.25
CA ARG A 634 8.72 -20.08 -26.49
C ARG A 634 10.15 -19.60 -26.21
N GLU A 635 10.38 -18.93 -25.10
CA GLU A 635 11.69 -18.45 -24.65
C GLU A 635 12.66 -19.59 -24.32
N LEU A 636 12.14 -20.77 -24.03
CA LEU A 636 12.90 -21.97 -23.70
C LEU A 636 12.89 -22.99 -24.85
N ASP A 637 12.43 -22.59 -26.05
CA ASP A 637 12.38 -23.48 -27.20
C ASP A 637 13.80 -23.91 -27.59
N GLY A 638 13.98 -25.20 -27.76
CA GLY A 638 15.28 -25.79 -27.99
C GLY A 638 16.15 -26.01 -26.74
N MET A 639 15.70 -25.62 -25.56
CA MET A 639 16.39 -25.87 -24.30
C MET A 639 15.90 -27.18 -23.64
N ALA A 640 16.79 -27.81 -22.92
CA ALA A 640 16.48 -28.99 -22.11
C ALA A 640 17.29 -28.97 -20.82
N ALA A 641 16.71 -29.47 -19.74
CA ALA A 641 17.38 -29.71 -18.49
C ALA A 641 17.45 -31.22 -18.24
N ILE A 642 18.53 -31.67 -17.60
CA ILE A 642 18.63 -33.04 -17.13
C ILE A 642 18.18 -33.07 -15.68
N ALA A 643 17.25 -33.94 -15.35
CA ALA A 643 16.79 -34.15 -13.97
C ALA A 643 16.88 -35.61 -13.59
N ALA A 644 17.29 -35.85 -12.36
CA ALA A 644 17.24 -37.18 -11.76
C ALA A 644 16.58 -37.06 -10.39
N GLY A 645 15.38 -37.60 -10.26
CA GLY A 645 14.56 -37.36 -9.08
C GLY A 645 14.21 -35.88 -8.91
N PRO A 646 14.44 -35.33 -7.71
CA PRO A 646 14.21 -33.90 -7.42
C PRO A 646 15.38 -32.99 -7.85
N LEU A 647 16.50 -33.57 -8.30
CA LEU A 647 17.69 -32.81 -8.68
C LEU A 647 17.63 -32.39 -10.15
N VAL A 648 17.96 -31.12 -10.40
CA VAL A 648 18.19 -30.58 -11.74
C VAL A 648 19.66 -30.28 -11.89
N TYR A 649 20.29 -30.91 -12.88
CA TYR A 649 21.71 -30.76 -13.15
C TYR A 649 21.95 -29.56 -14.06
N CYS A 650 22.88 -28.71 -13.66
CA CYS A 650 23.27 -27.52 -14.43
C CYS A 650 24.71 -27.73 -14.97
N ILE A 651 24.96 -27.17 -16.14
CA ILE A 651 26.31 -27.05 -16.69
C ILE A 651 26.87 -25.70 -16.19
N GLU A 652 27.98 -25.76 -15.45
CA GLU A 652 28.63 -24.58 -14.89
C GLU A 652 29.64 -23.98 -15.88
N GLN A 653 29.63 -22.65 -15.98
CA GLN A 653 30.55 -21.91 -16.86
C GLN A 653 32.03 -22.08 -16.40
N ALA A 654 32.25 -22.22 -15.08
CA ALA A 654 33.58 -22.42 -14.50
C ALA A 654 34.27 -23.67 -15.06
N ASP A 655 33.51 -24.74 -15.30
CA ASP A 655 34.00 -25.99 -15.78
C ASP A 655 33.89 -26.17 -17.31
N ASN A 656 33.08 -25.30 -17.95
CA ASN A 656 32.78 -25.40 -19.39
C ASN A 656 32.87 -24.04 -20.06
N ALA A 657 33.98 -23.66 -20.61
CA ALA A 657 34.22 -22.35 -21.22
C ALA A 657 33.22 -22.00 -22.33
N ASP A 658 32.70 -23.00 -23.02
CA ASP A 658 31.73 -22.86 -24.12
C ASP A 658 30.32 -23.36 -23.79
N TYR A 659 29.94 -23.34 -22.50
CA TYR A 659 28.68 -23.92 -22.01
C TYR A 659 27.43 -23.49 -22.82
N ALA A 660 27.37 -22.24 -23.32
CA ALA A 660 26.27 -21.74 -24.13
C ALA A 660 26.18 -22.39 -25.53
N ARG A 661 27.22 -23.11 -25.97
CA ARG A 661 27.28 -23.81 -27.25
C ARG A 661 27.15 -25.32 -27.12
N LEU A 662 27.15 -25.84 -25.90
CA LEU A 662 26.98 -27.26 -25.67
C LEU A 662 25.64 -27.75 -26.24
N ARG A 663 25.65 -28.90 -26.84
CA ARG A 663 24.48 -29.58 -27.37
C ARG A 663 24.36 -30.92 -26.67
N LEU A 664 23.19 -31.22 -26.15
CA LEU A 664 22.91 -32.49 -25.55
C LEU A 664 22.60 -33.51 -26.66
N ASP A 665 23.36 -34.62 -26.71
CA ASP A 665 22.97 -35.76 -27.53
C ASP A 665 21.81 -36.49 -26.85
N THR A 666 20.61 -36.26 -27.34
CA THR A 666 19.40 -36.88 -26.81
C THR A 666 19.24 -38.34 -27.17
N ALA A 667 20.11 -38.89 -28.02
CA ALA A 667 20.13 -40.31 -28.40
C ALA A 667 21.18 -41.11 -27.58
N GLY A 668 22.10 -40.44 -26.88
CA GLY A 668 23.08 -41.05 -26.00
C GLY A 668 22.48 -41.57 -24.70
N SER A 669 23.12 -42.52 -24.08
CA SER A 669 22.79 -42.98 -22.72
C SER A 669 23.34 -42.01 -21.69
N MET A 670 22.53 -41.65 -20.70
CA MET A 670 22.95 -40.82 -19.56
C MET A 670 23.14 -41.70 -18.33
N GLU A 671 24.31 -41.60 -17.71
CA GLU A 671 24.60 -42.32 -16.48
C GLU A 671 24.89 -41.36 -15.34
N LEU A 672 24.38 -41.67 -14.16
CA LEU A 672 24.67 -40.94 -12.92
C LEU A 672 26.01 -41.47 -12.38
N GLY A 673 27.02 -40.61 -12.34
CA GLY A 673 28.33 -40.91 -11.80
C GLY A 673 28.67 -40.09 -10.57
N TYR A 674 29.88 -40.28 -10.05
CA TYR A 674 30.39 -39.50 -8.92
C TYR A 674 31.84 -39.08 -9.19
N ARG A 675 32.13 -37.80 -9.08
CA ARG A 675 33.45 -37.21 -9.26
C ARG A 675 34.00 -36.79 -7.90
N SER A 676 34.96 -37.54 -7.38
CA SER A 676 35.60 -37.25 -6.09
C SER A 676 36.59 -36.09 -6.13
N ASP A 677 36.95 -35.64 -7.33
CA ASP A 677 37.89 -34.56 -7.59
C ASP A 677 37.20 -33.19 -7.72
N LEU A 678 35.86 -33.15 -7.71
CA LEU A 678 35.08 -31.93 -7.75
C LEU A 678 34.47 -31.66 -6.37
N MET A 679 34.77 -30.48 -5.76
CA MET A 679 34.22 -30.03 -4.49
C MET A 679 34.12 -31.11 -3.41
N ASP A 680 35.21 -31.87 -3.20
CA ASP A 680 35.28 -33.02 -2.28
C ASP A 680 34.28 -34.15 -2.58
N GLY A 681 33.74 -34.16 -3.79
CA GLY A 681 32.85 -35.21 -4.30
C GLY A 681 31.48 -34.71 -4.72
N THR A 682 31.18 -34.76 -6.00
CA THR A 682 29.91 -34.27 -6.57
C THR A 682 29.27 -35.36 -7.44
N PRO A 683 27.95 -35.59 -7.31
CA PRO A 683 27.23 -36.41 -8.27
C PRO A 683 27.19 -35.70 -9.63
N VAL A 684 27.57 -36.40 -10.69
CA VAL A 684 27.61 -35.90 -12.05
C VAL A 684 26.82 -36.82 -12.98
N ILE A 685 26.27 -36.27 -14.04
CA ILE A 685 25.70 -37.07 -15.12
C ILE A 685 26.72 -37.09 -16.26
N THR A 686 27.06 -38.26 -16.68
CA THR A 686 27.91 -38.51 -17.85
C THR A 686 27.11 -39.25 -18.93
N GLY A 687 27.38 -38.92 -20.18
CA GLY A 687 26.71 -39.55 -21.29
C GLY A 687 27.28 -39.13 -22.63
#